data_ee97f3428dbc2a0fc6ec770251854c7e
#
_entry.id   ee97f3428dbc2a0fc6ec770251854c7e
#
_cell.length_a   1.000
_cell.length_b   1.000
_cell.length_c   1.000
_cell.angle_alpha   90.00
_cell.angle_beta   90.00
_cell.angle_gamma   90.00
#
_symmetry.space_group_name_H-M   'P 1'
#
loop_
_entity.id
_entity.type
_entity.pdbx_description
1 polymer ?
#
loop_
_entity_poly.entity_id
_entity_poly.type
_entity_poly.pdbx_seq_one_letter_code
_entity_poly.pdbx_strand_id
1 'polypeptide(L)'
;MRKRPLCTAAVAVLILLAAVNIWFESAISNPCTLRRIIPDASQVTVTGQVKRWEEKPDYRMFYLRDCQVLQKENNTNSDRQSVNKQFEEQVKAKVIQEPELLIYIEQDQKETQTIKLGNQIQIQGELSYFEEARNPGNFDQKIYYEKQGLHASIWAKNCRITDQETWKFREWLAKLRRNWKRLLVSQMGARHGNSMSAILLGEKSELDAQMKALYQKSGIGHILAISGLHMSFIGMGFYGLLRRGGCPVKPAGVLGILFLLGYTVMIGGGVSAIRAFVMFGIRVGADLCGRAYDMATSLAVAAALIAMESPMYLRDAGYLLSFGAVLGMAEVYPLMMSQGKTESKILQSFQASLAVNLVLFPVMLSFYYEFPPYSLLLNLVIIPLMSVVLGAGLLGSFLCLFFKPLGGLVFLLCRGILNLYEWSCNLSMKLPFSRIVTGKPEISWIVLYYAVLLLVCLYWMLRKEKTGKNCLAWGMLVVAGICLAVSSQMKHHGVFQATMLDVGQGDGIFLRTPNGRTCFVDGGSSDISKVGEYRIVPFLESQGVKELDYVFISHGDADHMSGIEEILQNQTLGVRIKNLVLPPVRLHDDALKKLGKTAKENGTKVFGMEAGQQMSLGEMSLTCMAPSQEYQGETGNAASMVLWMECKNLEMLLTGDVEGAGEVQLTDWMRAHGKTKCDILKAAHHGSKNSTLPEFLQQLTPKYAWISSGIGNRYGHPAKETVERLREKGCQLYGTQEYGAVTLKIKGEKAVIETFCKK
;
A
#
# COMPACT_ATOMS: atom_id res chain seq x y z
N MET A 1 -35.32 -9.03 8.63
CA MET A 1 -34.75 -8.45 9.87
C MET A 1 -35.59 -8.73 11.14
N ARG A 2 -36.94 -8.58 11.11
CA ARG A 2 -37.76 -8.84 12.34
C ARG A 2 -37.55 -10.21 13.03
N LYS A 3 -37.02 -11.22 12.33
CA LYS A 3 -36.72 -12.56 12.89
C LYS A 3 -35.27 -12.75 13.35
N ARG A 4 -34.42 -11.69 13.26
CA ARG A 4 -32.96 -11.74 13.58
C ARG A 4 -32.58 -10.59 14.54
N PRO A 5 -33.03 -10.59 15.81
CA PRO A 5 -32.85 -9.44 16.71
C PRO A 5 -31.37 -9.09 16.97
N LEU A 6 -30.52 -10.10 17.14
CA LEU A 6 -29.07 -9.89 17.31
C LEU A 6 -28.41 -9.27 16.07
N CYS A 7 -28.81 -9.68 14.86
CA CYS A 7 -28.33 -9.10 13.62
C CYS A 7 -28.72 -7.61 13.54
N THR A 8 -29.99 -7.29 13.87
CA THR A 8 -30.49 -5.91 13.86
C THR A 8 -29.73 -5.03 14.86
N ALA A 9 -29.51 -5.52 16.08
CA ALA A 9 -28.72 -4.81 17.10
C ALA A 9 -27.27 -4.59 16.67
N ALA A 10 -26.60 -5.61 16.14
CA ALA A 10 -25.23 -5.50 15.66
C ALA A 10 -25.10 -4.52 14.50
N VAL A 11 -26.04 -4.53 13.52
CA VAL A 11 -26.08 -3.57 12.42
C VAL A 11 -26.33 -2.15 12.92
N ALA A 12 -27.21 -1.97 13.91
CA ALA A 12 -27.44 -0.63 14.53
C ALA A 12 -26.15 -0.10 15.19
N VAL A 13 -25.39 -0.94 15.90
CA VAL A 13 -24.09 -0.58 16.47
C VAL A 13 -23.10 -0.20 15.35
N LEU A 14 -23.03 -0.95 14.27
CA LEU A 14 -22.15 -0.63 13.12
C LEU A 14 -22.50 0.71 12.48
N ILE A 15 -23.80 1.00 12.30
CA ILE A 15 -24.26 2.29 11.75
C ILE A 15 -23.87 3.43 12.71
N LEU A 16 -24.06 3.25 14.01
CA LEU A 16 -23.66 4.24 15.01
C LEU A 16 -22.14 4.50 14.97
N LEU A 17 -21.32 3.43 14.97
CA LEU A 17 -19.87 3.54 14.87
C LEU A 17 -19.40 4.18 13.57
N ALA A 18 -20.06 3.88 12.43
CA ALA A 18 -19.78 4.52 11.15
C ALA A 18 -20.12 6.01 11.19
N ALA A 19 -21.27 6.38 11.76
CA ALA A 19 -21.65 7.78 11.94
C ALA A 19 -20.65 8.53 12.83
N VAL A 20 -20.27 7.94 13.97
CA VAL A 20 -19.23 8.48 14.85
C VAL A 20 -17.91 8.65 14.12
N ASN A 21 -17.51 7.68 13.28
CA ASN A 21 -16.27 7.73 12.51
C ASN A 21 -16.29 8.85 11.44
N ILE A 22 -17.45 9.18 10.90
CA ILE A 22 -17.60 10.27 9.91
C ILE A 22 -17.63 11.64 10.61
N TRP A 23 -18.38 11.77 11.71
CA TRP A 23 -18.65 13.06 12.37
C TRP A 23 -17.55 13.48 13.35
N PHE A 24 -16.81 12.52 13.94
CA PHE A 24 -15.79 12.75 14.95
C PHE A 24 -14.43 12.21 14.55
N GLU A 25 -14.01 12.44 13.31
CA GLU A 25 -12.72 11.96 12.79
C GLU A 25 -11.54 12.36 13.69
N SER A 26 -11.59 13.59 14.25
CA SER A 26 -10.59 14.11 15.20
C SER A 26 -10.69 13.53 16.61
N ALA A 27 -11.84 12.96 16.99
CA ALA A 27 -12.06 12.41 18.34
C ALA A 27 -11.73 10.92 18.45
N ILE A 28 -11.66 10.22 17.31
CA ILE A 28 -11.39 8.76 17.25
C ILE A 28 -9.88 8.49 17.15
N SER A 29 -9.10 9.41 16.56
CA SER A 29 -7.65 9.36 16.67
C SER A 29 -7.26 9.70 18.12
N ASN A 30 -6.79 8.70 18.85
CA ASN A 30 -6.17 8.97 20.16
C ASN A 30 -5.09 10.04 19.97
N PRO A 31 -5.18 11.20 20.65
CA PRO A 31 -4.17 12.22 20.47
C PRO A 31 -2.83 11.66 20.94
N CYS A 32 -1.89 11.49 20.03
CA CYS A 32 -0.54 11.08 20.34
C CYS A 32 0.09 12.12 21.29
N THR A 33 0.14 11.80 22.58
CA THR A 33 0.73 12.66 23.61
C THR A 33 2.21 12.90 23.35
N LEU A 34 2.90 11.89 22.80
CA LEU A 34 4.32 11.98 22.41
C LEU A 34 4.56 13.09 21.37
N ARG A 35 3.76 13.15 20.29
CA ARG A 35 3.95 14.11 19.20
C ARG A 35 3.82 15.58 19.64
N ARG A 36 3.09 15.84 20.75
CA ARG A 36 2.97 17.18 21.32
C ARG A 36 4.16 17.58 22.16
N ILE A 37 4.94 16.63 22.64
CA ILE A 37 5.98 16.83 23.65
C ILE A 37 7.37 16.60 23.08
N ILE A 38 7.53 15.55 22.25
CA ILE A 38 8.84 15.15 21.69
C ILE A 38 8.81 15.40 20.17
N PRO A 39 9.75 16.19 19.64
CA PRO A 39 9.94 16.38 18.21
C PRO A 39 10.29 15.06 17.51
N ASP A 40 10.01 14.98 16.20
CA ASP A 40 10.48 13.89 15.35
C ASP A 40 12.01 13.82 15.32
N ALA A 41 12.57 12.65 15.00
CA ALA A 41 14.02 12.38 14.99
C ALA A 41 14.75 12.62 16.34
N SER A 42 14.01 12.70 17.46
CA SER A 42 14.59 12.86 18.80
C SER A 42 15.21 11.57 19.32
N GLN A 43 16.36 11.68 20.00
CA GLN A 43 16.95 10.54 20.73
C GLN A 43 16.18 10.31 22.05
N VAL A 44 15.64 9.12 22.20
CA VAL A 44 14.81 8.75 23.38
C VAL A 44 15.31 7.46 24.02
N THR A 45 15.01 7.29 25.31
CA THR A 45 15.13 6.02 26.01
C THR A 45 13.74 5.51 26.32
N VAL A 46 13.44 4.29 25.90
CA VAL A 46 12.13 3.68 26.11
C VAL A 46 12.25 2.38 26.88
N THR A 47 11.39 2.19 27.85
CA THR A 47 11.20 0.92 28.56
C THR A 47 9.80 0.40 28.33
N GLY A 48 9.65 -0.86 27.94
CA GLY A 48 8.35 -1.46 27.68
C GLY A 48 8.40 -2.98 27.62
N GLN A 49 7.23 -3.62 27.69
CA GLN A 49 7.11 -5.08 27.68
C GLN A 49 6.84 -5.60 26.27
N VAL A 50 7.57 -6.63 25.84
CA VAL A 50 7.45 -7.24 24.51
C VAL A 50 6.13 -8.00 24.37
N LYS A 51 5.21 -7.46 23.57
CA LYS A 51 3.89 -8.03 23.25
C LYS A 51 3.95 -9.03 22.11
N ARG A 52 4.67 -8.66 21.04
CA ARG A 52 4.81 -9.42 19.79
C ARG A 52 6.11 -9.01 19.10
N TRP A 53 6.64 -9.86 18.25
CA TRP A 53 7.73 -9.50 17.36
C TRP A 53 7.61 -10.20 16.01
N GLU A 54 8.24 -9.63 15.00
CA GLU A 54 8.30 -10.14 13.63
C GLU A 54 9.74 -10.09 13.14
N GLU A 55 10.17 -11.11 12.40
CA GLU A 55 11.48 -11.18 11.78
C GLU A 55 11.40 -10.70 10.33
N LYS A 56 12.29 -9.80 9.96
CA LYS A 56 12.50 -9.32 8.60
C LYS A 56 13.93 -9.69 8.17
N PRO A 57 14.27 -9.64 6.88
CA PRO A 57 15.62 -10.00 6.43
C PRO A 57 16.74 -9.24 7.14
N ASP A 58 16.57 -7.93 7.33
CA ASP A 58 17.63 -7.03 7.81
C ASP A 58 17.45 -6.60 9.27
N TYR A 59 16.25 -6.69 9.83
CA TYR A 59 15.90 -6.21 11.16
C TYR A 59 14.81 -7.04 11.82
N ARG A 60 14.63 -6.87 13.14
CA ARG A 60 13.48 -7.39 13.88
C ARG A 60 12.59 -6.25 14.32
N MET A 61 11.28 -6.47 14.22
CA MET A 61 10.24 -5.55 14.67
C MET A 61 9.67 -6.05 15.98
N PHE A 62 9.76 -5.26 17.04
CA PHE A 62 9.17 -5.55 18.34
C PHE A 62 8.01 -4.59 18.59
N TYR A 63 6.88 -5.14 19.00
CA TYR A 63 5.72 -4.38 19.46
C TYR A 63 5.77 -4.38 20.97
N LEU A 64 6.00 -3.20 21.55
CA LEU A 64 6.03 -3.03 23.00
C LEU A 64 4.69 -2.49 23.49
N ARG A 65 4.31 -2.88 24.69
CA ARG A 65 3.18 -2.32 25.44
C ARG A 65 3.66 -1.71 26.74
N ASP A 66 2.78 -0.89 27.36
CA ASP A 66 3.03 -0.23 28.64
C ASP A 66 4.37 0.54 28.62
N CYS A 67 4.56 1.35 27.56
CA CYS A 67 5.83 2.00 27.29
C CYS A 67 6.00 3.27 28.12
N GLN A 68 7.20 3.44 28.69
CA GLN A 68 7.66 4.65 29.36
C GLN A 68 8.76 5.28 28.50
N VAL A 69 8.52 6.49 28.01
CA VAL A 69 9.45 7.23 27.16
C VAL A 69 10.13 8.32 27.97
N LEU A 70 11.44 8.31 27.97
CA LEU A 70 12.30 9.29 28.63
C LEU A 70 13.05 10.10 27.55
N GLN A 71 12.86 11.40 27.51
CA GLN A 71 13.62 12.30 26.65
C GLN A 71 14.89 12.73 27.37
N LYS A 72 16.07 12.55 26.74
CA LYS A 72 17.29 13.20 27.20
C LYS A 72 17.22 14.69 26.83
N GLU A 73 17.23 15.59 27.79
CA GLU A 73 17.48 17.00 27.52
C GLU A 73 18.91 17.16 26.98
N ASN A 74 19.03 17.63 25.73
CA ASN A 74 20.31 18.11 25.23
C ASN A 74 20.62 19.46 25.88
N ASN A 75 21.36 19.45 27.00
CA ASN A 75 21.97 20.64 27.54
C ASN A 75 23.06 21.15 26.58
N THR A 76 22.67 21.99 25.62
CA THR A 76 23.60 22.78 24.78
C THR A 76 24.00 24.08 25.47
N ASN A 77 24.43 24.04 26.73
CA ASN A 77 25.16 25.15 27.38
C ASN A 77 25.77 24.61 28.68
N SER A 78 26.98 24.14 28.64
CA SER A 78 27.85 24.21 29.79
C SER A 78 29.29 24.19 29.34
N ASP A 79 29.93 25.37 29.53
CA ASP A 79 31.35 25.54 29.52
C ASP A 79 32.09 24.54 30.42
N ARG A 80 33.28 24.23 30.00
CA ARG A 80 34.28 23.43 30.72
C ARG A 80 34.46 23.93 32.15
N GLN A 81 34.19 23.09 33.15
CA GLN A 81 34.99 22.90 34.37
C GLN A 81 34.17 22.11 35.42
N SER A 82 34.51 20.88 35.62
CA SER A 82 34.88 20.28 36.92
C SER A 82 34.64 18.75 36.89
N VAL A 83 35.76 18.09 37.00
CA VAL A 83 35.87 16.65 37.37
C VAL A 83 35.38 16.51 38.82
N ASN A 84 34.60 15.46 39.10
CA ASN A 84 34.04 14.99 40.36
C ASN A 84 32.64 15.52 40.75
N LYS A 85 31.64 14.79 40.23
CA LYS A 85 30.44 14.41 41.01
C LYS A 85 29.78 13.22 40.31
N GLN A 86 30.23 12.05 40.64
CA GLN A 86 29.47 10.82 40.51
C GLN A 86 28.32 10.87 41.54
N PHE A 87 27.15 10.44 41.07
CA PHE A 87 25.92 10.22 41.86
C PHE A 87 25.14 11.47 42.28
N GLU A 88 23.89 11.52 41.77
CA GLU A 88 22.79 12.46 42.09
C GLU A 88 22.72 13.74 41.24
N GLU A 89 22.56 13.62 39.94
CA GLU A 89 21.67 14.51 39.21
C GLU A 89 20.45 13.69 38.78
N GLN A 90 19.39 13.72 39.56
CA GLN A 90 18.02 13.46 39.14
C GLN A 90 17.68 14.56 38.12
N VAL A 91 18.11 14.36 36.87
CA VAL A 91 17.55 15.06 35.72
C VAL A 91 16.05 14.81 35.79
N LYS A 92 15.25 15.87 35.86
CA LYS A 92 13.78 15.80 35.72
C LYS A 92 13.43 15.36 34.30
N ALA A 93 13.73 14.11 33.97
CA ALA A 93 13.35 13.49 32.74
C ALA A 93 11.82 13.36 32.75
N LYS A 94 11.14 14.02 31.86
CA LYS A 94 9.70 13.93 31.73
C LYS A 94 9.36 12.51 31.25
N VAL A 95 8.82 11.68 32.13
CA VAL A 95 8.35 10.35 31.78
C VAL A 95 6.99 10.48 31.10
N ILE A 96 6.89 10.03 29.87
CA ILE A 96 5.66 9.99 29.09
C ILE A 96 5.24 8.53 28.97
N GLN A 97 3.99 8.24 29.34
CA GLN A 97 3.40 6.93 29.14
C GLN A 97 2.76 6.85 27.76
N GLU A 98 3.10 5.81 27.01
CA GLU A 98 2.51 5.49 25.71
C GLU A 98 2.04 4.04 25.72
N PRO A 99 0.79 3.76 25.26
CA PRO A 99 0.24 2.40 25.35
C PRO A 99 1.06 1.37 24.58
N GLU A 100 1.40 1.67 23.35
CA GLU A 100 2.15 0.75 22.46
C GLU A 100 3.12 1.52 21.54
N LEU A 101 4.30 0.95 21.33
CA LEU A 101 5.33 1.47 20.41
C LEU A 101 5.88 0.36 19.54
N LEU A 102 6.29 0.73 18.31
CA LEU A 102 6.96 -0.14 17.37
C LEU A 102 8.48 0.10 17.40
N ILE A 103 9.24 -0.97 17.56
CA ILE A 103 10.69 -0.88 17.66
C ILE A 103 11.35 -1.67 16.53
N TYR A 104 12.28 -1.04 15.82
CA TYR A 104 13.13 -1.67 14.84
C TYR A 104 14.53 -1.88 15.44
N ILE A 105 15.04 -3.10 15.36
CA ILE A 105 16.37 -3.45 15.87
C ILE A 105 17.08 -4.24 14.77
N GLU A 106 18.30 -3.86 14.41
CA GLU A 106 19.13 -4.59 13.43
C GLU A 106 19.44 -6.02 13.92
N GLN A 107 19.53 -6.97 12.98
CA GLN A 107 19.72 -8.38 13.33
C GLN A 107 21.08 -8.69 13.95
N ASP A 108 22.12 -7.90 13.68
CA ASP A 108 23.49 -8.14 14.11
C ASP A 108 23.71 -7.92 15.62
N GLN A 109 22.77 -7.32 16.33
CA GLN A 109 22.85 -7.16 17.77
C GLN A 109 22.60 -8.49 18.49
N LYS A 110 23.63 -9.06 19.13
CA LYS A 110 23.59 -10.37 19.83
C LYS A 110 22.46 -10.47 20.85
N GLU A 111 22.11 -9.37 21.52
CA GLU A 111 21.09 -9.32 22.56
C GLU A 111 19.68 -9.56 21.99
N THR A 112 19.42 -9.22 20.72
CA THR A 112 18.10 -9.38 20.09
C THR A 112 17.66 -10.83 19.98
N GLN A 113 18.64 -11.77 19.89
CA GLN A 113 18.35 -13.21 19.76
C GLN A 113 17.80 -13.82 21.04
N THR A 114 18.03 -13.19 22.19
CA THR A 114 17.62 -13.68 23.52
C THR A 114 16.28 -13.12 23.99
N ILE A 115 15.76 -12.08 23.34
CA ILE A 115 14.49 -11.43 23.70
C ILE A 115 13.31 -12.38 23.47
N LYS A 116 12.49 -12.55 24.50
CA LYS A 116 11.27 -13.38 24.51
C LYS A 116 10.02 -12.54 24.72
N LEU A 117 8.85 -13.11 24.41
CA LEU A 117 7.58 -12.49 24.70
C LEU A 117 7.35 -12.35 26.19
N GLY A 118 6.99 -11.15 26.63
CA GLY A 118 6.81 -10.80 28.05
C GLY A 118 8.04 -10.18 28.70
N ASN A 119 9.25 -10.28 28.11
CA ASN A 119 10.41 -9.60 28.67
C ASN A 119 10.18 -8.09 28.69
N GLN A 120 10.68 -7.43 29.74
CA GLN A 120 10.81 -5.99 29.75
C GLN A 120 12.16 -5.59 29.18
N ILE A 121 12.13 -4.69 28.20
CA ILE A 121 13.34 -4.23 27.52
C ILE A 121 13.48 -2.72 27.60
N GLN A 122 14.71 -2.26 27.74
CA GLN A 122 15.05 -0.85 27.63
C GLN A 122 15.82 -0.62 26.35
N ILE A 123 15.41 0.39 25.61
CA ILE A 123 15.91 0.71 24.27
C ILE A 123 16.33 2.17 24.24
N GLN A 124 17.45 2.43 23.60
CA GLN A 124 17.90 3.78 23.24
C GLN A 124 17.91 3.88 21.72
N GLY A 125 17.24 4.88 21.17
CA GLY A 125 17.14 5.02 19.72
C GLY A 125 16.49 6.32 19.32
N GLU A 126 16.27 6.45 18.01
CA GLU A 126 15.67 7.60 17.38
C GLU A 126 14.17 7.38 17.19
N LEU A 127 13.38 8.32 17.73
CA LEU A 127 11.92 8.32 17.59
C LEU A 127 11.54 8.81 16.20
N SER A 128 10.63 8.10 15.54
CA SER A 128 10.04 8.51 14.27
C SER A 128 8.53 8.34 14.30
N TYR A 129 7.80 9.35 13.82
CA TYR A 129 6.36 9.30 13.68
C TYR A 129 5.98 8.73 12.31
N PHE A 130 4.89 7.96 12.28
CA PHE A 130 4.38 7.41 11.03
C PHE A 130 3.90 8.53 10.11
N GLU A 131 4.30 8.43 8.85
CA GLU A 131 3.95 9.40 7.81
C GLU A 131 2.51 9.23 7.33
N GLU A 132 1.85 10.35 7.07
CA GLU A 132 0.61 10.40 6.30
C GLU A 132 0.90 10.16 4.83
N ALA A 133 -0.09 9.71 4.06
CA ALA A 133 0.02 9.70 2.61
C ALA A 133 0.28 11.13 2.11
N ARG A 134 1.24 11.26 1.19
CA ARG A 134 1.63 12.57 0.65
C ARG A 134 1.28 12.74 -0.83
N ASN A 135 0.88 11.65 -1.50
CA ASN A 135 0.36 11.67 -2.87
C ASN A 135 -0.97 10.91 -2.95
N PRO A 136 -1.86 11.27 -3.87
CA PRO A 136 -3.04 10.47 -4.16
C PRO A 136 -2.65 9.00 -4.46
N GLY A 137 -3.35 8.06 -3.86
CA GLY A 137 -3.11 6.63 -4.10
C GLY A 137 -2.02 6.00 -3.25
N ASN A 138 -1.19 6.79 -2.56
CA ASN A 138 -0.14 6.26 -1.70
C ASN A 138 -0.70 5.64 -0.42
N PHE A 139 0.08 4.73 0.15
CA PHE A 139 -0.22 4.08 1.41
C PHE A 139 -0.04 5.06 2.58
N ASP A 140 -1.04 5.14 3.45
CA ASP A 140 -1.02 5.95 4.65
C ASP A 140 -0.54 5.11 5.84
N GLN A 141 0.73 5.30 6.24
CA GLN A 141 1.33 4.57 7.35
C GLN A 141 0.69 4.97 8.68
N LYS A 142 0.39 6.26 8.86
CA LYS A 142 -0.21 6.76 10.09
C LYS A 142 -1.55 6.08 10.36
N ILE A 143 -2.49 6.13 9.42
CA ILE A 143 -3.79 5.46 9.55
C ILE A 143 -3.61 3.95 9.77
N TYR A 144 -2.65 3.33 9.06
CA TYR A 144 -2.40 1.89 9.18
C TYR A 144 -1.93 1.47 10.57
N TYR A 145 -1.07 2.24 11.21
CA TYR A 145 -0.53 1.91 12.54
C TYR A 145 -1.43 2.44 13.67
N GLU A 146 -2.04 3.62 13.53
CA GLU A 146 -2.96 4.18 14.53
C GLU A 146 -4.18 3.27 14.80
N LYS A 147 -4.75 2.60 13.76
CA LYS A 147 -5.83 1.61 13.97
C LYS A 147 -5.39 0.42 14.83
N GLN A 148 -4.09 0.16 14.94
CA GLN A 148 -3.50 -0.88 15.78
C GLN A 148 -3.07 -0.34 17.16
N GLY A 149 -3.30 0.96 17.44
CA GLY A 149 -2.91 1.61 18.69
C GLY A 149 -1.43 2.04 18.73
N LEU A 150 -0.75 2.08 17.56
CA LEU A 150 0.65 2.47 17.44
C LEU A 150 0.74 3.88 16.88
N HIS A 151 1.45 4.77 17.57
CA HIS A 151 1.58 6.18 17.16
C HIS A 151 2.97 6.58 16.72
N ALA A 152 3.99 5.81 17.12
CA ALA A 152 5.38 6.09 16.77
C ALA A 152 6.19 4.79 16.66
N SER A 153 7.33 4.91 16.00
CA SER A 153 8.34 3.87 15.93
C SER A 153 9.70 4.36 16.46
N ILE A 154 10.58 3.43 16.81
CA ILE A 154 11.94 3.74 17.27
C ILE A 154 12.92 2.85 16.54
N TRP A 155 13.94 3.44 15.94
CA TRP A 155 15.11 2.74 15.45
C TRP A 155 16.12 2.61 16.58
N ALA A 156 16.27 1.41 17.09
CA ALA A 156 17.10 1.12 18.26
C ALA A 156 18.58 1.10 17.89
N LYS A 157 19.38 1.91 18.61
CA LYS A 157 20.85 1.85 18.59
C LYS A 157 21.37 0.86 19.62
N ASN A 158 20.74 0.82 20.80
CA ASN A 158 21.07 -0.08 21.90
C ASN A 158 19.81 -0.69 22.48
N CYS A 159 19.89 -1.97 22.87
CA CYS A 159 18.81 -2.69 23.51
C CYS A 159 19.36 -3.53 24.70
N ARG A 160 18.67 -3.54 25.84
CA ARG A 160 18.98 -4.43 26.96
C ARG A 160 17.71 -4.97 27.59
N ILE A 161 17.76 -6.19 28.07
CA ILE A 161 16.67 -6.81 28.85
C ILE A 161 16.78 -6.33 30.29
N THR A 162 15.71 -5.70 30.80
CA THR A 162 15.66 -5.23 32.19
C THR A 162 14.94 -6.21 33.09
N ASP A 163 13.99 -6.99 32.57
CA ASP A 163 13.34 -8.09 33.28
C ASP A 163 13.18 -9.30 32.34
N GLN A 164 13.47 -10.48 32.85
CA GLN A 164 13.40 -11.75 32.13
C GLN A 164 12.07 -12.47 32.27
N GLU A 165 11.05 -11.84 32.90
CA GLU A 165 9.72 -12.41 32.96
C GLU A 165 9.20 -12.75 31.54
N THR A 166 8.67 -13.96 31.36
CA THR A 166 8.21 -14.43 30.05
C THR A 166 6.80 -14.96 30.11
N TRP A 167 6.02 -14.68 29.08
CA TRP A 167 4.71 -15.29 28.90
C TRP A 167 4.86 -16.71 28.36
N LYS A 168 5.11 -17.67 29.22
CA LYS A 168 5.48 -19.06 28.89
C LYS A 168 4.64 -19.68 27.78
N PHE A 169 3.31 -19.54 27.84
CA PHE A 169 2.39 -20.11 26.83
C PHE A 169 2.53 -19.43 25.47
N ARG A 170 2.56 -18.09 25.42
CA ARG A 170 2.73 -17.34 24.17
C ARG A 170 4.10 -17.57 23.54
N GLU A 171 5.13 -17.62 24.35
CA GLU A 171 6.49 -17.93 23.85
C GLU A 171 6.59 -19.36 23.30
N TRP A 172 5.92 -20.33 23.97
CA TRP A 172 5.82 -21.69 23.45
C TRP A 172 5.13 -21.73 22.09
N LEU A 173 4.02 -21.02 21.90
CA LEU A 173 3.32 -20.90 20.61
C LEU A 173 4.21 -20.23 19.55
N ALA A 174 4.92 -19.17 19.90
CA ALA A 174 5.85 -18.49 19.00
C ALA A 174 7.01 -19.42 18.58
N LYS A 175 7.56 -20.19 19.52
CA LYS A 175 8.58 -21.20 19.23
C LYS A 175 8.04 -22.30 18.31
N LEU A 176 6.81 -22.77 18.56
CA LEU A 176 6.13 -23.75 17.71
C LEU A 176 5.99 -23.22 16.28
N ARG A 177 5.51 -21.97 16.11
CA ARG A 177 5.38 -21.30 14.82
C ARG A 177 6.72 -21.23 14.08
N ARG A 178 7.80 -20.81 14.75
CA ARG A 178 9.15 -20.74 14.17
C ARG A 178 9.68 -22.10 13.72
N ASN A 179 9.53 -23.11 14.56
CA ASN A 179 9.99 -24.47 14.23
C ASN A 179 9.18 -25.04 13.06
N TRP A 180 7.87 -24.77 13.00
CA TRP A 180 7.02 -25.19 11.91
C TRP A 180 7.41 -24.50 10.59
N LYS A 181 7.68 -23.18 10.60
CA LYS A 181 8.22 -22.47 9.45
C LYS A 181 9.51 -23.11 8.94
N ARG A 182 10.48 -23.37 9.85
CA ARG A 182 11.74 -24.02 9.49
C ARG A 182 11.51 -25.40 8.85
N LEU A 183 10.58 -26.18 9.37
CA LEU A 183 10.20 -27.46 8.79
C LEU A 183 9.69 -27.32 7.36
N LEU A 184 8.75 -26.39 7.14
CA LEU A 184 8.18 -26.13 5.81
C LEU A 184 9.27 -25.71 4.81
N VAL A 185 10.15 -24.79 5.20
CA VAL A 185 11.24 -24.30 4.35
C VAL A 185 12.26 -25.41 4.08
N SER A 186 12.62 -26.23 5.08
CA SER A 186 13.58 -27.34 4.91
C SER A 186 13.06 -28.45 3.99
N GLN A 187 11.74 -28.70 3.97
CA GLN A 187 11.13 -29.76 3.16
C GLN A 187 10.71 -29.29 1.76
N MET A 188 10.34 -28.02 1.60
CA MET A 188 9.77 -27.50 0.35
C MET A 188 10.71 -26.52 -0.38
N GLY A 189 11.85 -26.16 0.23
CA GLY A 189 12.75 -25.10 -0.26
C GLY A 189 12.21 -23.70 0.09
N ALA A 190 13.05 -22.67 -0.05
CA ALA A 190 12.74 -21.31 0.37
C ALA A 190 11.47 -20.76 -0.31
N ARG A 191 11.36 -20.85 -1.63
CA ARG A 191 10.23 -20.30 -2.41
C ARG A 191 8.88 -20.87 -1.98
N HIS A 192 8.70 -22.19 -2.07
CA HIS A 192 7.42 -22.85 -1.74
C HIS A 192 7.21 -22.99 -0.23
N GLY A 193 8.29 -23.16 0.55
CA GLY A 193 8.22 -23.22 2.02
C GLY A 193 7.74 -21.91 2.63
N ASN A 194 8.24 -20.77 2.15
CA ASN A 194 7.76 -19.46 2.59
C ASN A 194 6.32 -19.18 2.13
N SER A 195 5.94 -19.64 0.93
CA SER A 195 4.53 -19.56 0.48
C SER A 195 3.62 -20.38 1.37
N MET A 196 4.04 -21.61 1.70
CA MET A 196 3.28 -22.48 2.59
C MET A 196 3.23 -21.94 4.03
N SER A 197 4.31 -21.29 4.49
CA SER A 197 4.35 -20.55 5.76
C SER A 197 3.37 -19.37 5.79
N ALA A 198 3.26 -18.61 4.68
CA ALA A 198 2.26 -17.55 4.56
C ALA A 198 0.83 -18.12 4.64
N ILE A 199 0.57 -19.23 3.98
CA ILE A 199 -0.75 -19.91 3.93
C ILE A 199 -1.13 -20.51 5.29
N LEU A 200 -0.22 -21.26 5.96
CA LEU A 200 -0.54 -21.97 7.20
C LEU A 200 -0.28 -21.12 8.47
N LEU A 201 0.75 -20.30 8.48
CA LEU A 201 1.20 -19.58 9.69
C LEU A 201 1.00 -18.07 9.63
N GLY A 202 0.55 -17.53 8.48
CA GLY A 202 0.40 -16.10 8.26
C GLY A 202 1.73 -15.33 8.19
N GLU A 203 2.85 -16.04 8.02
CA GLU A 203 4.20 -15.46 8.00
C GLU A 203 4.57 -15.06 6.56
N LYS A 204 4.68 -13.75 6.32
CA LYS A 204 4.89 -13.19 4.97
C LYS A 204 6.24 -12.49 4.79
N SER A 205 7.06 -12.43 5.84
CA SER A 205 8.30 -11.63 5.85
C SER A 205 9.31 -12.02 4.79
N GLU A 206 9.43 -13.32 4.51
CA GLU A 206 10.38 -13.88 3.54
C GLU A 206 9.69 -14.36 2.25
N LEU A 207 8.45 -13.91 2.00
CA LEU A 207 7.75 -14.26 0.79
C LEU A 207 8.37 -13.55 -0.41
N ASP A 208 8.63 -14.29 -1.49
CA ASP A 208 9.13 -13.74 -2.73
C ASP A 208 8.26 -12.57 -3.24
N ALA A 209 8.89 -11.40 -3.46
CA ALA A 209 8.18 -10.17 -3.79
C ALA A 209 7.48 -10.26 -5.15
N GLN A 210 8.11 -10.91 -6.15
CA GLN A 210 7.53 -11.07 -7.48
C GLN A 210 6.33 -12.00 -7.44
N MET A 211 6.41 -13.11 -6.69
CA MET A 211 5.29 -14.03 -6.51
C MET A 211 4.13 -13.36 -5.77
N LYS A 212 4.42 -12.59 -4.71
CA LYS A 212 3.40 -11.81 -3.99
C LYS A 212 2.68 -10.84 -4.93
N ALA A 213 3.43 -10.08 -5.73
CA ALA A 213 2.89 -9.14 -6.71
C ALA A 213 2.06 -9.87 -7.79
N LEU A 214 2.56 -10.99 -8.33
CA LEU A 214 1.84 -11.82 -9.29
C LEU A 214 0.48 -12.28 -8.76
N TYR A 215 0.43 -12.83 -7.55
CA TYR A 215 -0.83 -13.29 -6.94
C TYR A 215 -1.79 -12.14 -6.64
N GLN A 216 -1.28 -10.98 -6.21
CA GLN A 216 -2.09 -9.79 -5.98
C GLN A 216 -2.69 -9.27 -7.29
N LYS A 217 -1.86 -9.07 -8.31
CA LYS A 217 -2.28 -8.54 -9.63
C LYS A 217 -3.18 -9.51 -10.41
N SER A 218 -3.06 -10.83 -10.18
CA SER A 218 -3.98 -11.84 -10.73
C SER A 218 -5.30 -11.98 -9.93
N GLY A 219 -5.46 -11.26 -8.79
CA GLY A 219 -6.65 -11.28 -7.96
C GLY A 219 -6.79 -12.49 -7.03
N ILE A 220 -5.73 -13.27 -6.85
CA ILE A 220 -5.71 -14.41 -5.92
C ILE A 220 -4.86 -14.15 -4.66
N GLY A 221 -4.42 -12.91 -4.43
CA GLY A 221 -3.61 -12.53 -3.27
C GLY A 221 -4.21 -12.90 -1.91
N HIS A 222 -5.52 -13.13 -1.86
CA HIS A 222 -6.24 -13.58 -0.66
C HIS A 222 -5.78 -14.96 -0.15
N ILE A 223 -5.17 -15.82 -0.99
CA ILE A 223 -4.63 -17.12 -0.57
C ILE A 223 -3.40 -17.01 0.32
N LEU A 224 -2.65 -15.91 0.19
CA LEU A 224 -1.47 -15.61 1.02
C LEU A 224 -1.85 -14.99 2.38
N ALA A 225 -3.13 -14.74 2.60
CA ALA A 225 -3.63 -14.28 3.88
C ALA A 225 -4.43 -15.41 4.55
N ILE A 226 -4.28 -15.55 5.86
CA ILE A 226 -5.13 -16.49 6.59
C ILE A 226 -6.58 -16.01 6.48
N SER A 227 -7.38 -16.77 5.75
CA SER A 227 -8.78 -16.45 5.46
C SER A 227 -9.75 -17.23 6.35
N GLY A 228 -11.03 -16.84 6.29
CA GLY A 228 -12.08 -17.62 6.93
C GLY A 228 -12.15 -19.09 6.48
N LEU A 229 -11.75 -19.38 5.23
CA LEU A 229 -11.65 -20.76 4.72
C LEU A 229 -10.59 -21.56 5.50
N HIS A 230 -9.38 -20.99 5.70
CA HIS A 230 -8.31 -21.63 6.46
C HIS A 230 -8.76 -21.93 7.89
N MET A 231 -9.32 -20.92 8.58
CA MET A 231 -9.80 -21.05 9.96
C MET A 231 -10.94 -22.06 10.08
N SER A 232 -11.88 -22.05 9.13
CA SER A 232 -12.99 -23.02 9.09
C SER A 232 -12.50 -24.43 8.81
N PHE A 233 -11.57 -24.60 7.86
CA PHE A 233 -10.99 -25.91 7.54
C PHE A 233 -10.29 -26.52 8.76
N ILE A 234 -9.46 -25.72 9.45
CA ILE A 234 -8.71 -26.17 10.63
C ILE A 234 -9.65 -26.40 11.82
N GLY A 235 -10.51 -25.42 12.16
CA GLY A 235 -11.39 -25.47 13.32
C GLY A 235 -12.50 -26.53 13.18
N MET A 236 -13.24 -26.50 12.06
CA MET A 236 -14.30 -27.50 11.80
C MET A 236 -13.73 -28.88 11.51
N GLY A 237 -12.55 -28.96 10.88
CA GLY A 237 -11.82 -30.21 10.66
C GLY A 237 -11.47 -30.87 12.00
N PHE A 238 -10.87 -30.13 12.93
CA PHE A 238 -10.54 -30.64 14.28
C PHE A 238 -11.81 -31.02 15.06
N TYR A 239 -12.83 -30.15 15.09
CA TYR A 239 -14.10 -30.42 15.71
C TYR A 239 -14.75 -31.70 15.12
N GLY A 240 -14.76 -31.83 13.79
CA GLY A 240 -15.30 -32.99 13.09
C GLY A 240 -14.54 -34.30 13.37
N LEU A 241 -13.21 -34.24 13.52
CA LEU A 241 -12.39 -35.39 13.94
C LEU A 241 -12.75 -35.87 15.34
N LEU A 242 -12.87 -34.94 16.30
CA LEU A 242 -13.31 -35.28 17.65
C LEU A 242 -14.70 -35.93 17.68
N ARG A 243 -15.64 -35.38 16.88
CA ARG A 243 -17.00 -35.92 16.75
C ARG A 243 -17.01 -37.29 16.13
N ARG A 244 -16.22 -37.54 15.07
CA ARG A 244 -16.07 -38.87 14.45
C ARG A 244 -15.38 -39.89 15.36
N GLY A 245 -14.48 -39.42 16.23
CA GLY A 245 -13.84 -40.23 17.27
C GLY A 245 -14.74 -40.51 18.50
N GLY A 246 -16.04 -40.18 18.40
CA GLY A 246 -17.02 -40.50 19.47
C GLY A 246 -17.07 -39.44 20.61
N CYS A 247 -16.31 -38.36 20.53
CA CYS A 247 -16.34 -37.29 21.57
C CYS A 247 -17.72 -36.60 21.57
N PRO A 248 -18.38 -36.45 22.73
CA PRO A 248 -19.67 -35.77 22.83
C PRO A 248 -19.62 -34.33 22.36
N VAL A 249 -20.78 -33.75 21.96
CA VAL A 249 -20.85 -32.37 21.38
C VAL A 249 -20.25 -31.33 22.29
N LYS A 250 -20.55 -31.36 23.60
CA LYS A 250 -20.07 -30.34 24.56
C LYS A 250 -18.55 -30.33 24.71
N PRO A 251 -17.87 -31.43 25.07
CA PRO A 251 -16.40 -31.41 25.17
C PRO A 251 -15.71 -31.19 23.82
N ALA A 252 -16.25 -31.78 22.72
CA ALA A 252 -15.70 -31.52 21.38
C ALA A 252 -15.77 -30.02 21.00
N GLY A 253 -16.88 -29.34 21.35
CA GLY A 253 -17.05 -27.92 21.12
C GLY A 253 -16.06 -27.09 21.93
N VAL A 254 -15.90 -27.34 23.23
CA VAL A 254 -14.95 -26.62 24.09
C VAL A 254 -13.51 -26.83 23.60
N LEU A 255 -13.11 -28.09 23.33
CA LEU A 255 -11.78 -28.39 22.82
C LEU A 255 -11.53 -27.75 21.45
N GLY A 256 -12.55 -27.71 20.57
CA GLY A 256 -12.47 -27.03 19.26
C GLY A 256 -12.24 -25.52 19.41
N ILE A 257 -12.96 -24.86 20.31
CA ILE A 257 -12.79 -23.43 20.60
C ILE A 257 -11.40 -23.15 21.18
N LEU A 258 -10.94 -23.92 22.17
CA LEU A 258 -9.63 -23.76 22.78
C LEU A 258 -8.49 -24.00 21.77
N PHE A 259 -8.61 -25.02 20.92
CA PHE A 259 -7.65 -25.31 19.85
C PHE A 259 -7.57 -24.17 18.86
N LEU A 260 -8.74 -23.68 18.38
CA LEU A 260 -8.75 -22.59 17.39
C LEU A 260 -8.32 -21.25 18.00
N LEU A 261 -8.57 -21.02 19.29
CA LEU A 261 -8.03 -19.86 20.03
C LEU A 261 -6.50 -19.92 20.07
N GLY A 262 -5.93 -21.05 20.48
CA GLY A 262 -4.47 -21.25 20.48
C GLY A 262 -3.85 -21.03 19.11
N TYR A 263 -4.48 -21.57 18.06
CA TYR A 263 -4.05 -21.34 16.67
C TYR A 263 -4.16 -19.85 16.29
N THR A 264 -5.27 -19.17 16.63
CA THR A 264 -5.46 -17.72 16.35
C THR A 264 -4.38 -16.88 17.03
N VAL A 265 -4.05 -17.18 18.29
CA VAL A 265 -2.95 -16.50 19.01
C VAL A 265 -1.60 -16.78 18.35
N MET A 266 -1.34 -18.03 17.95
CA MET A 266 -0.09 -18.43 17.30
C MET A 266 0.16 -17.68 15.99
N ILE A 267 -0.88 -17.46 15.17
CA ILE A 267 -0.77 -16.75 13.88
C ILE A 267 -0.82 -15.23 13.99
N GLY A 268 -1.00 -14.68 15.20
CA GLY A 268 -0.97 -13.24 15.45
C GLY A 268 -2.31 -12.51 15.36
N GLY A 269 -3.45 -13.22 15.27
CA GLY A 269 -4.80 -12.64 15.48
C GLY A 269 -5.22 -11.54 14.51
N GLY A 270 -4.91 -11.66 13.21
CA GLY A 270 -5.39 -10.69 12.21
C GLY A 270 -6.92 -10.63 12.11
N VAL A 271 -7.46 -9.52 11.62
CA VAL A 271 -8.92 -9.25 11.51
C VAL A 271 -9.71 -10.43 10.91
N SER A 272 -9.24 -11.02 9.81
CA SER A 272 -9.89 -12.18 9.18
C SER A 272 -9.89 -13.43 10.06
N ALA A 273 -8.83 -13.63 10.85
CA ALA A 273 -8.71 -14.75 11.78
C ALA A 273 -9.64 -14.58 12.99
N ILE A 274 -9.66 -13.38 13.59
CA ILE A 274 -10.56 -13.03 14.70
C ILE A 274 -12.02 -13.18 14.26
N ARG A 275 -12.40 -12.62 13.10
CA ARG A 275 -13.74 -12.79 12.53
C ARG A 275 -14.13 -14.27 12.45
N ALA A 276 -13.26 -15.09 11.84
CA ALA A 276 -13.54 -16.51 11.65
C ALA A 276 -13.60 -17.27 12.98
N PHE A 277 -12.76 -16.91 13.96
CA PHE A 277 -12.81 -17.46 15.31
C PHE A 277 -14.14 -17.13 16.01
N VAL A 278 -14.60 -15.87 15.96
CA VAL A 278 -15.90 -15.47 16.53
C VAL A 278 -17.05 -16.21 15.86
N MET A 279 -17.07 -16.27 14.53
CA MET A 279 -18.10 -16.99 13.77
C MET A 279 -18.10 -18.49 14.07
N PHE A 280 -16.92 -19.11 14.25
CA PHE A 280 -16.79 -20.50 14.68
C PHE A 280 -17.32 -20.71 16.10
N GLY A 281 -17.01 -19.81 17.05
CA GLY A 281 -17.53 -19.85 18.41
C GLY A 281 -19.06 -19.77 18.44
N ILE A 282 -19.66 -18.87 17.64
CA ILE A 282 -21.12 -18.76 17.51
C ILE A 282 -21.71 -20.03 16.90
N ARG A 283 -21.05 -20.63 15.89
CA ARG A 283 -21.49 -21.90 15.27
C ARG A 283 -21.52 -23.03 16.28
N VAL A 284 -20.42 -23.22 17.00
CA VAL A 284 -20.34 -24.26 18.06
C VAL A 284 -21.34 -23.97 19.18
N GLY A 285 -21.49 -22.70 19.57
CA GLY A 285 -22.49 -22.30 20.57
C GLY A 285 -23.93 -22.61 20.13
N ALA A 286 -24.26 -22.41 18.86
CA ALA A 286 -25.57 -22.79 18.29
C ALA A 286 -25.77 -24.32 18.39
N ASP A 287 -24.77 -25.12 18.01
CA ASP A 287 -24.81 -26.57 18.13
C ASP A 287 -24.99 -27.02 19.59
N LEU A 288 -24.34 -26.37 20.56
CA LEU A 288 -24.44 -26.63 22.00
C LEU A 288 -25.81 -26.30 22.55
N CYS A 289 -26.44 -25.24 22.03
CA CYS A 289 -27.78 -24.80 22.46
C CYS A 289 -28.94 -25.47 21.65
N GLY A 290 -28.62 -26.35 20.71
CA GLY A 290 -29.62 -26.99 19.84
C GLY A 290 -30.32 -25.97 18.91
N ARG A 291 -29.68 -24.86 18.56
CA ARG A 291 -30.21 -23.80 17.69
C ARG A 291 -29.59 -23.85 16.30
N ALA A 292 -30.38 -23.43 15.31
CA ALA A 292 -29.86 -23.27 13.95
C ALA A 292 -28.82 -22.11 13.89
N TYR A 293 -27.69 -22.39 13.24
CA TYR A 293 -26.67 -21.37 12.98
C TYR A 293 -27.14 -20.43 11.86
N ASP A 294 -27.07 -19.12 12.11
CA ASP A 294 -27.32 -18.06 11.12
C ASP A 294 -26.04 -17.31 10.79
N MET A 295 -25.56 -17.49 9.55
CA MET A 295 -24.28 -16.94 9.10
C MET A 295 -24.29 -15.41 9.09
N ALA A 296 -25.38 -14.77 8.67
CA ALA A 296 -25.50 -13.32 8.62
C ALA A 296 -25.49 -12.68 10.02
N THR A 297 -26.19 -13.30 10.99
CA THR A 297 -26.15 -12.84 12.39
C THR A 297 -24.75 -12.97 12.99
N SER A 298 -24.07 -14.10 12.76
CA SER A 298 -22.72 -14.31 13.28
C SER A 298 -21.71 -13.34 12.64
N LEU A 299 -21.88 -13.03 11.34
CA LEU A 299 -21.08 -12.03 10.63
C LEU A 299 -21.28 -10.64 11.23
N ALA A 300 -22.53 -10.22 11.43
CA ALA A 300 -22.86 -8.89 11.97
C ALA A 300 -22.31 -8.71 13.41
N VAL A 301 -22.42 -9.75 14.25
CA VAL A 301 -21.86 -9.73 15.60
C VAL A 301 -20.33 -9.64 15.56
N ALA A 302 -19.66 -10.44 14.74
CA ALA A 302 -18.20 -10.37 14.60
C ALA A 302 -17.74 -9.00 14.08
N ALA A 303 -18.49 -8.41 13.13
CA ALA A 303 -18.21 -7.09 12.59
C ALA A 303 -18.32 -6.01 13.67
N ALA A 304 -19.40 -6.04 14.46
CA ALA A 304 -19.61 -5.08 15.55
C ALA A 304 -18.55 -5.20 16.64
N LEU A 305 -18.17 -6.42 17.04
CA LEU A 305 -17.13 -6.63 18.06
C LEU A 305 -15.78 -6.06 17.66
N ILE A 306 -15.34 -6.31 16.39
CA ILE A 306 -14.06 -5.79 15.90
C ILE A 306 -14.13 -4.26 15.72
N ALA A 307 -15.25 -3.73 15.22
CA ALA A 307 -15.42 -2.27 15.07
C ALA A 307 -15.53 -1.52 16.41
N MET A 308 -16.01 -2.18 17.47
CA MET A 308 -16.00 -1.61 18.84
C MET A 308 -14.60 -1.52 19.43
N GLU A 309 -13.71 -2.45 19.10
CA GLU A 309 -12.29 -2.38 19.51
C GLU A 309 -11.60 -1.17 18.90
N SER A 310 -11.78 -0.96 17.58
CA SER A 310 -11.31 0.23 16.88
C SER A 310 -12.26 0.59 15.72
N PRO A 311 -13.02 1.70 15.80
CA PRO A 311 -13.90 2.15 14.72
C PRO A 311 -13.16 2.41 13.40
N MET A 312 -11.84 2.64 13.43
CA MET A 312 -11.02 2.84 12.23
C MET A 312 -10.97 1.60 11.33
N TYR A 313 -11.27 0.40 11.84
CA TYR A 313 -11.39 -0.79 11.01
C TYR A 313 -12.49 -0.69 9.94
N LEU A 314 -13.52 0.13 10.14
CA LEU A 314 -14.56 0.36 9.12
C LEU A 314 -14.04 1.01 7.82
N ARG A 315 -12.85 1.62 7.86
CA ARG A 315 -12.14 2.19 6.69
C ARG A 315 -10.99 1.30 6.22
N ASP A 316 -10.80 0.13 6.82
CA ASP A 316 -9.69 -0.77 6.49
C ASP A 316 -10.05 -1.71 5.34
N ALA A 317 -9.18 -1.77 4.32
CA ALA A 317 -9.36 -2.66 3.16
C ALA A 317 -9.50 -4.13 3.58
N GLY A 318 -8.67 -4.60 4.52
CA GLY A 318 -8.70 -5.98 5.00
C GLY A 318 -10.01 -6.34 5.71
N TYR A 319 -10.54 -5.40 6.51
CA TYR A 319 -11.85 -5.54 7.14
C TYR A 319 -12.96 -5.59 6.08
N LEU A 320 -13.03 -4.59 5.20
CA LEU A 320 -14.08 -4.50 4.18
C LEU A 320 -14.08 -5.69 3.22
N LEU A 321 -12.91 -6.11 2.74
CA LEU A 321 -12.78 -7.28 1.87
C LEU A 321 -13.18 -8.57 2.60
N SER A 322 -12.75 -8.72 3.86
CA SER A 322 -13.01 -9.91 4.65
C SER A 322 -14.50 -10.08 4.99
N PHE A 323 -15.15 -9.01 5.43
CA PHE A 323 -16.59 -9.04 5.78
C PHE A 323 -17.46 -9.01 4.54
N GLY A 324 -17.11 -8.24 3.51
CA GLY A 324 -17.82 -8.17 2.25
C GLY A 324 -17.86 -9.52 1.51
N ALA A 325 -16.75 -10.29 1.54
CA ALA A 325 -16.74 -11.63 0.94
C ALA A 325 -17.77 -12.58 1.58
N VAL A 326 -17.85 -12.59 2.91
CA VAL A 326 -18.83 -13.41 3.62
C VAL A 326 -20.25 -12.88 3.42
N LEU A 327 -20.44 -11.56 3.34
CA LEU A 327 -21.75 -10.97 3.01
C LEU A 327 -22.24 -11.42 1.64
N GLY A 328 -21.34 -11.41 0.62
CA GLY A 328 -21.65 -11.94 -0.71
C GLY A 328 -22.10 -13.40 -0.68
N MET A 329 -21.42 -14.23 0.10
CA MET A 329 -21.79 -15.64 0.28
C MET A 329 -23.06 -15.86 1.11
N ALA A 330 -23.30 -15.02 2.12
CA ALA A 330 -24.42 -15.20 3.04
C ALA A 330 -25.75 -14.69 2.49
N GLU A 331 -25.75 -13.60 1.74
CA GLU A 331 -26.96 -12.91 1.31
C GLU A 331 -27.13 -12.90 -0.23
N VAL A 332 -26.07 -12.60 -1.00
CA VAL A 332 -26.19 -12.46 -2.47
C VAL A 332 -26.23 -13.82 -3.16
N TYR A 333 -25.32 -14.73 -2.81
CA TYR A 333 -25.28 -16.07 -3.42
C TYR A 333 -26.57 -16.87 -3.29
N PRO A 334 -27.25 -16.97 -2.11
CA PRO A 334 -28.53 -17.68 -1.99
C PRO A 334 -29.65 -17.06 -2.84
N LEU A 335 -29.67 -15.72 -2.98
CA LEU A 335 -30.63 -15.03 -3.83
C LEU A 335 -30.39 -15.36 -5.32
N MET A 336 -29.14 -15.38 -5.76
CA MET A 336 -28.79 -15.82 -7.12
C MET A 336 -29.22 -17.26 -7.40
N MET A 337 -28.92 -18.17 -6.47
CA MET A 337 -29.31 -19.58 -6.57
C MET A 337 -30.83 -19.79 -6.56
N SER A 338 -31.59 -18.94 -5.89
CA SER A 338 -33.04 -19.03 -5.85
C SER A 338 -33.71 -18.70 -7.21
N GLN A 339 -32.97 -18.04 -8.12
CA GLN A 339 -33.51 -17.65 -9.44
C GLN A 339 -33.43 -18.75 -10.52
N GLY A 340 -32.74 -19.84 -10.25
CA GLY A 340 -32.64 -21.01 -11.14
C GLY A 340 -31.81 -22.10 -10.49
N LYS A 341 -32.36 -23.33 -10.47
CA LYS A 341 -31.59 -24.47 -9.94
C LYS A 341 -30.51 -24.87 -10.95
N THR A 342 -29.27 -24.84 -10.50
CA THR A 342 -28.12 -25.30 -11.28
C THR A 342 -27.56 -26.55 -10.65
N GLU A 343 -27.53 -27.66 -11.41
CA GLU A 343 -26.97 -28.93 -10.95
C GLU A 343 -25.44 -28.98 -11.07
N SER A 344 -24.89 -28.24 -11.99
CA SER A 344 -23.44 -28.19 -12.21
C SER A 344 -22.69 -27.52 -11.04
N LYS A 345 -21.83 -28.30 -10.38
CA LYS A 345 -20.96 -27.81 -9.29
C LYS A 345 -20.02 -26.68 -9.75
N ILE A 346 -19.57 -26.74 -11.01
CA ILE A 346 -18.69 -25.70 -11.59
C ILE A 346 -19.44 -24.37 -11.69
N LEU A 347 -20.70 -24.42 -12.18
CA LEU A 347 -21.52 -23.21 -12.29
C LEU A 347 -21.89 -22.65 -10.91
N GLN A 348 -22.16 -23.52 -9.92
CA GLN A 348 -22.35 -23.08 -8.53
C GLN A 348 -21.13 -22.39 -7.96
N SER A 349 -19.91 -22.89 -8.20
CA SER A 349 -18.65 -22.29 -7.79
C SER A 349 -18.42 -20.94 -8.50
N PHE A 350 -18.75 -20.84 -9.79
CA PHE A 350 -18.69 -19.59 -10.53
C PHE A 350 -19.66 -18.54 -9.97
N GLN A 351 -20.92 -18.94 -9.71
CA GLN A 351 -21.93 -18.06 -9.11
C GLN A 351 -21.51 -17.60 -7.71
N ALA A 352 -20.90 -18.47 -6.90
CA ALA A 352 -20.36 -18.09 -5.60
C ALA A 352 -19.23 -17.04 -5.72
N SER A 353 -18.28 -17.28 -6.64
CA SER A 353 -17.22 -16.31 -6.92
C SER A 353 -17.77 -14.97 -7.43
N LEU A 354 -18.78 -15.02 -8.32
CA LEU A 354 -19.44 -13.83 -8.84
C LEU A 354 -20.18 -13.05 -7.74
N ALA A 355 -20.92 -13.75 -6.85
CA ALA A 355 -21.62 -13.10 -5.73
C ALA A 355 -20.67 -12.36 -4.79
N VAL A 356 -19.51 -12.96 -4.49
CA VAL A 356 -18.45 -12.32 -3.72
C VAL A 356 -17.91 -11.09 -4.45
N ASN A 357 -17.60 -11.23 -5.74
CA ASN A 357 -17.04 -10.12 -6.53
C ASN A 357 -18.04 -8.96 -6.69
N LEU A 358 -19.33 -9.21 -6.83
CA LEU A 358 -20.36 -8.14 -6.88
C LEU A 358 -20.34 -7.28 -5.63
N VAL A 359 -20.15 -7.86 -4.45
CA VAL A 359 -20.04 -7.07 -3.21
C VAL A 359 -18.69 -6.39 -3.08
N LEU A 360 -17.60 -7.05 -3.49
CA LEU A 360 -16.24 -6.54 -3.33
C LEU A 360 -15.79 -5.56 -4.41
N PHE A 361 -16.47 -5.51 -5.55
CA PHE A 361 -16.04 -4.74 -6.72
C PHE A 361 -15.75 -3.26 -6.40
N PRO A 362 -16.65 -2.48 -5.74
CA PRO A 362 -16.34 -1.09 -5.38
C PRO A 362 -15.20 -0.96 -4.40
N VAL A 363 -15.06 -1.89 -3.45
CA VAL A 363 -13.98 -1.91 -2.46
C VAL A 363 -12.65 -2.16 -3.17
N MET A 364 -12.58 -3.11 -4.09
CA MET A 364 -11.37 -3.40 -4.87
C MET A 364 -10.93 -2.17 -5.67
N LEU A 365 -11.86 -1.52 -6.37
CA LEU A 365 -11.53 -0.31 -7.14
C LEU A 365 -11.09 0.86 -6.25
N SER A 366 -11.60 0.96 -5.03
CA SER A 366 -11.26 2.04 -4.10
C SER A 366 -9.86 1.92 -3.50
N PHE A 367 -9.37 0.69 -3.30
CA PHE A 367 -8.09 0.42 -2.61
C PHE A 367 -6.98 -0.08 -3.53
N TYR A 368 -7.32 -0.79 -4.61
CA TYR A 368 -6.34 -1.33 -5.55
C TYR A 368 -6.38 -0.65 -6.92
N TYR A 369 -7.41 0.18 -7.19
CA TYR A 369 -7.58 0.97 -8.42
C TYR A 369 -7.69 0.14 -9.70
N GLU A 370 -7.80 -1.18 -9.55
CA GLU A 370 -7.85 -2.13 -10.66
C GLU A 370 -8.75 -3.34 -10.35
N PHE A 371 -9.17 -4.00 -11.40
CA PHE A 371 -9.91 -5.26 -11.32
C PHE A 371 -9.29 -6.29 -12.26
N PRO A 372 -8.91 -7.49 -11.79
CA PRO A 372 -8.44 -8.61 -12.59
C PRO A 372 -9.59 -9.54 -12.99
N PRO A 373 -10.20 -9.44 -14.20
CA PRO A 373 -11.39 -10.22 -14.56
C PRO A 373 -11.18 -11.73 -14.53
N TYR A 374 -9.97 -12.17 -14.88
CA TYR A 374 -9.64 -13.60 -14.89
C TYR A 374 -9.58 -14.22 -13.49
N SER A 375 -9.60 -13.43 -12.42
CA SER A 375 -9.68 -13.93 -11.04
C SER A 375 -10.94 -14.78 -10.82
N LEU A 376 -12.05 -14.49 -11.52
CA LEU A 376 -13.27 -15.29 -11.47
C LEU A 376 -13.02 -16.73 -11.94
N LEU A 377 -12.26 -16.90 -13.02
CA LEU A 377 -11.92 -18.20 -13.58
C LEU A 377 -10.82 -18.89 -12.76
N LEU A 378 -9.80 -18.14 -12.35
CA LEU A 378 -8.72 -18.67 -11.51
C LEU A 378 -9.28 -19.26 -10.20
N ASN A 379 -10.24 -18.59 -9.58
CA ASN A 379 -10.85 -19.04 -8.33
C ASN A 379 -11.61 -20.37 -8.46
N LEU A 380 -12.09 -20.75 -9.65
CA LEU A 380 -12.69 -22.07 -9.88
C LEU A 380 -11.71 -23.22 -9.66
N VAL A 381 -10.43 -22.99 -9.93
CA VAL A 381 -9.36 -23.97 -9.77
C VAL A 381 -8.69 -23.81 -8.40
N ILE A 382 -8.38 -22.60 -8.02
CA ILE A 382 -7.55 -22.28 -6.85
C ILE A 382 -8.28 -22.57 -5.53
N ILE A 383 -9.55 -22.18 -5.41
CA ILE A 383 -10.29 -22.36 -4.15
C ILE A 383 -10.48 -23.84 -3.78
N PRO A 384 -10.92 -24.73 -4.68
CA PRO A 384 -10.98 -26.15 -4.36
C PRO A 384 -9.62 -26.78 -4.01
N LEU A 385 -8.59 -26.46 -4.80
CA LEU A 385 -7.24 -26.97 -4.56
C LEU A 385 -6.60 -26.41 -3.29
N MET A 386 -7.03 -25.23 -2.83
CA MET A 386 -6.55 -24.67 -1.55
C MET A 386 -6.87 -25.57 -0.37
N SER A 387 -8.06 -26.22 -0.36
CA SER A 387 -8.41 -27.20 0.69
C SER A 387 -7.47 -28.40 0.66
N VAL A 388 -7.02 -28.82 -0.53
CA VAL A 388 -6.04 -29.91 -0.69
C VAL A 388 -4.66 -29.45 -0.17
N VAL A 389 -4.21 -28.25 -0.53
CA VAL A 389 -2.94 -27.66 -0.06
C VAL A 389 -2.93 -27.57 1.46
N LEU A 390 -4.02 -27.08 2.07
CA LEU A 390 -4.14 -26.99 3.52
C LEU A 390 -4.10 -28.37 4.19
N GLY A 391 -4.88 -29.31 3.68
CA GLY A 391 -4.93 -30.67 4.22
C GLY A 391 -3.60 -31.40 4.08
N ALA A 392 -3.00 -31.35 2.89
CA ALA A 392 -1.69 -31.94 2.63
C ALA A 392 -0.56 -31.25 3.43
N GLY A 393 -0.62 -29.92 3.57
CA GLY A 393 0.34 -29.17 4.38
C GLY A 393 0.30 -29.54 5.86
N LEU A 394 -0.91 -29.69 6.43
CA LEU A 394 -1.09 -30.13 7.81
C LEU A 394 -0.66 -31.60 7.98
N LEU A 395 -1.10 -32.49 7.07
CA LEU A 395 -0.77 -33.90 7.11
C LEU A 395 0.74 -34.12 6.92
N GLY A 396 1.36 -33.46 5.93
CA GLY A 396 2.81 -33.53 5.69
C GLY A 396 3.61 -33.04 6.89
N SER A 397 3.18 -31.93 7.52
CA SER A 397 3.80 -31.43 8.74
C SER A 397 3.69 -32.42 9.89
N PHE A 398 2.52 -33.03 10.08
CA PHE A 398 2.29 -34.06 11.10
C PHE A 398 3.15 -35.30 10.86
N LEU A 399 3.18 -35.81 9.64
CA LEU A 399 3.99 -36.99 9.28
C LEU A 399 5.50 -36.75 9.46
N CYS A 400 5.98 -35.54 9.21
CA CYS A 400 7.38 -35.18 9.44
C CYS A 400 7.82 -35.28 10.91
N LEU A 401 6.89 -35.25 11.86
CA LEU A 401 7.20 -35.47 13.29
C LEU A 401 7.66 -36.91 13.55
N PHE A 402 7.18 -37.86 12.77
CA PHE A 402 7.51 -39.27 12.92
C PHE A 402 8.50 -39.77 11.87
N PHE A 403 8.29 -39.43 10.60
CA PHE A 403 9.12 -39.87 9.51
C PHE A 403 9.21 -38.83 8.39
N LYS A 404 10.31 -38.07 8.37
CA LYS A 404 10.52 -36.93 7.45
C LYS A 404 10.33 -37.29 5.96
N PRO A 405 10.82 -38.44 5.42
CA PRO A 405 10.64 -38.76 4.01
C PRO A 405 9.16 -38.90 3.59
N LEU A 406 8.31 -39.46 4.46
CA LEU A 406 6.89 -39.63 4.16
C LEU A 406 6.19 -38.26 4.14
N GLY A 407 6.49 -37.37 5.08
CA GLY A 407 6.00 -36.02 5.07
C GLY A 407 6.50 -35.24 3.84
N GLY A 408 7.76 -35.43 3.45
CA GLY A 408 8.34 -34.88 2.23
C GLY A 408 7.60 -35.29 0.97
N LEU A 409 7.16 -36.55 0.87
CA LEU A 409 6.35 -37.05 -0.25
C LEU A 409 5.01 -36.31 -0.35
N VAL A 410 4.35 -36.07 0.80
CA VAL A 410 3.09 -35.29 0.82
C VAL A 410 3.31 -33.85 0.40
N PHE A 411 4.45 -33.25 0.78
CA PHE A 411 4.79 -31.89 0.36
C PHE A 411 5.07 -31.74 -1.14
N LEU A 412 5.43 -32.82 -1.87
CA LEU A 412 5.51 -32.79 -3.33
C LEU A 412 4.18 -32.44 -3.97
N LEU A 413 3.05 -32.93 -3.42
CA LEU A 413 1.72 -32.53 -3.88
C LEU A 413 1.48 -31.02 -3.67
N CYS A 414 1.84 -30.49 -2.49
CA CYS A 414 1.73 -29.06 -2.22
C CYS A 414 2.57 -28.23 -3.22
N ARG A 415 3.81 -28.63 -3.49
CA ARG A 415 4.70 -27.97 -4.47
C ARG A 415 4.10 -28.00 -5.88
N GLY A 416 3.54 -29.14 -6.29
CA GLY A 416 2.89 -29.26 -7.61
C GLY A 416 1.71 -28.30 -7.75
N ILE A 417 0.85 -28.20 -6.73
CA ILE A 417 -0.30 -27.29 -6.75
C ILE A 417 0.14 -25.82 -6.71
N LEU A 418 1.13 -25.47 -5.90
CA LEU A 418 1.67 -24.09 -5.86
C LEU A 418 2.29 -23.68 -7.21
N ASN A 419 3.01 -24.59 -7.88
CA ASN A 419 3.51 -24.37 -9.24
C ASN A 419 2.35 -24.19 -10.24
N LEU A 420 1.26 -24.95 -10.12
CA LEU A 420 0.08 -24.81 -10.96
C LEU A 420 -0.58 -23.42 -10.75
N TYR A 421 -0.63 -22.92 -9.50
CA TYR A 421 -1.13 -21.58 -9.21
C TYR A 421 -0.28 -20.51 -9.91
N GLU A 422 1.04 -20.60 -9.75
CA GLU A 422 1.97 -19.67 -10.38
C GLU A 422 1.86 -19.69 -11.91
N TRP A 423 1.83 -20.90 -12.50
CA TRP A 423 1.66 -21.06 -13.94
C TRP A 423 0.33 -20.46 -14.43
N SER A 424 -0.77 -20.72 -13.72
CA SER A 424 -2.10 -20.19 -14.05
C SER A 424 -2.15 -18.67 -13.98
N CYS A 425 -1.51 -18.06 -12.99
CA CYS A 425 -1.40 -16.62 -12.86
C CYS A 425 -0.57 -16.01 -13.98
N ASN A 426 0.60 -16.58 -14.28
CA ASN A 426 1.43 -16.13 -15.38
C ASN A 426 0.71 -16.24 -16.74
N LEU A 427 -0.06 -17.30 -16.95
CA LEU A 427 -0.89 -17.44 -18.14
C LEU A 427 -1.96 -16.35 -18.20
N SER A 428 -2.68 -16.11 -17.09
CA SER A 428 -3.74 -15.09 -17.02
C SER A 428 -3.21 -13.68 -17.28
N MET A 429 -1.99 -13.38 -16.80
CA MET A 429 -1.35 -12.06 -17.01
C MET A 429 -0.96 -11.79 -18.46
N LYS A 430 -0.76 -12.84 -19.29
CA LYS A 430 -0.47 -12.71 -20.73
C LYS A 430 -1.72 -12.49 -21.56
N LEU A 431 -2.91 -12.72 -21.03
CA LEU A 431 -4.17 -12.56 -21.75
C LEU A 431 -4.56 -11.08 -21.89
N PRO A 432 -5.31 -10.69 -22.94
CA PRO A 432 -5.81 -9.32 -23.08
C PRO A 432 -6.74 -8.99 -21.91
N PHE A 433 -6.75 -7.74 -21.51
CA PHE A 433 -7.56 -7.26 -20.36
C PHE A 433 -7.29 -8.00 -19.04
N SER A 434 -6.10 -8.58 -18.87
CA SER A 434 -5.69 -9.26 -17.62
C SER A 434 -5.86 -8.37 -16.38
N ARG A 435 -5.66 -7.07 -16.54
CA ARG A 435 -5.85 -6.04 -15.51
C ARG A 435 -6.60 -4.86 -16.13
N ILE A 436 -7.69 -4.47 -15.52
CA ILE A 436 -8.46 -3.27 -15.87
C ILE A 436 -8.17 -2.22 -14.80
N VAL A 437 -7.25 -1.30 -15.11
CA VAL A 437 -6.90 -0.18 -14.21
C VAL A 437 -7.92 0.94 -14.43
N THR A 438 -8.75 1.18 -13.42
CA THR A 438 -9.86 2.13 -13.48
C THR A 438 -9.53 3.47 -12.86
N GLY A 439 -8.57 3.50 -11.92
CA GLY A 439 -8.36 4.61 -11.00
C GLY A 439 -9.32 4.57 -9.82
N LYS A 440 -9.21 5.58 -8.97
CA LYS A 440 -10.06 5.72 -7.77
C LYS A 440 -11.45 6.22 -8.16
N PRO A 441 -12.53 5.43 -7.93
CA PRO A 441 -13.88 5.84 -8.25
C PRO A 441 -14.36 6.95 -7.30
N GLU A 442 -15.32 7.76 -7.76
CA GLU A 442 -15.99 8.75 -6.91
C GLU A 442 -17.01 8.07 -5.98
N ILE A 443 -17.15 8.61 -4.77
CA ILE A 443 -18.06 8.08 -3.74
C ILE A 443 -19.51 8.00 -4.22
N SER A 444 -19.96 8.99 -5.01
CA SER A 444 -21.30 9.02 -5.61
C SER A 444 -21.61 7.77 -6.44
N TRP A 445 -20.66 7.32 -7.25
CA TRP A 445 -20.79 6.12 -8.07
C TRP A 445 -20.75 4.83 -7.25
N ILE A 446 -19.97 4.81 -6.16
CA ILE A 446 -19.97 3.68 -5.21
C ILE A 446 -21.33 3.54 -4.55
N VAL A 447 -21.89 4.65 -4.07
CA VAL A 447 -23.22 4.67 -3.45
C VAL A 447 -24.30 4.23 -4.44
N LEU A 448 -24.26 4.75 -5.67
CA LEU A 448 -25.18 4.35 -6.74
C LEU A 448 -25.08 2.85 -7.05
N TYR A 449 -23.88 2.31 -7.17
CA TYR A 449 -23.66 0.89 -7.42
C TYR A 449 -24.28 0.01 -6.32
N TYR A 450 -24.04 0.32 -5.05
CA TYR A 450 -24.62 -0.44 -3.93
C TYR A 450 -26.13 -0.25 -3.84
N ALA A 451 -26.67 0.91 -4.20
CA ALA A 451 -28.12 1.10 -4.30
C ALA A 451 -28.73 0.21 -5.39
N VAL A 452 -28.10 0.10 -6.57
CA VAL A 452 -28.55 -0.79 -7.65
C VAL A 452 -28.45 -2.26 -7.21
N LEU A 453 -27.33 -2.66 -6.57
CA LEU A 453 -27.15 -4.01 -6.05
C LEU A 453 -28.26 -4.37 -5.04
N LEU A 454 -28.56 -3.45 -4.12
CA LEU A 454 -29.64 -3.63 -3.14
C LEU A 454 -31.01 -3.79 -3.83
N LEU A 455 -31.32 -2.93 -4.80
CA LEU A 455 -32.58 -3.00 -5.57
C LEU A 455 -32.71 -4.33 -6.32
N VAL A 456 -31.63 -4.81 -6.93
CA VAL A 456 -31.61 -6.13 -7.59
C VAL A 456 -31.82 -7.26 -6.58
N CYS A 457 -31.16 -7.22 -5.42
CA CYS A 457 -31.37 -8.20 -4.36
C CYS A 457 -32.83 -8.19 -3.84
N LEU A 458 -33.39 -7.00 -3.64
CA LEU A 458 -34.82 -6.86 -3.25
C LEU A 458 -35.74 -7.39 -4.33
N TYR A 459 -35.47 -7.09 -5.60
CA TYR A 459 -36.24 -7.64 -6.73
C TYR A 459 -36.19 -9.17 -6.73
N TRP A 460 -35.01 -9.80 -6.59
CA TRP A 460 -34.87 -11.26 -6.52
C TRP A 460 -35.59 -11.85 -5.29
N MET A 461 -35.60 -11.16 -4.16
CA MET A 461 -36.28 -11.59 -2.94
C MET A 461 -37.81 -11.53 -3.07
N LEU A 462 -38.35 -10.52 -3.73
CA LEU A 462 -39.80 -10.28 -3.85
C LEU A 462 -40.43 -11.07 -4.99
N ARG A 463 -39.65 -11.54 -5.94
CA ARG A 463 -40.13 -12.23 -7.12
C ARG A 463 -40.73 -13.60 -6.75
N LYS A 464 -42.01 -13.80 -7.09
CA LYS A 464 -42.73 -15.05 -6.83
C LYS A 464 -42.42 -16.14 -7.87
N GLU A 465 -42.31 -15.77 -9.14
CA GLU A 465 -42.00 -16.67 -10.24
C GLU A 465 -40.51 -16.75 -10.50
N LYS A 466 -39.96 -17.98 -10.42
CA LYS A 466 -38.52 -18.24 -10.50
C LYS A 466 -38.04 -18.64 -11.91
N THR A 467 -38.94 -18.72 -12.88
CA THR A 467 -38.69 -19.28 -14.22
C THR A 467 -38.42 -18.24 -15.33
N GLY A 468 -38.57 -16.95 -15.08
CA GLY A 468 -38.37 -15.93 -16.10
C GLY A 468 -36.90 -15.46 -16.20
N LYS A 469 -36.55 -14.93 -17.38
CA LYS A 469 -35.22 -14.37 -17.64
C LYS A 469 -34.94 -13.13 -16.76
N ASN A 470 -33.85 -13.17 -15.99
CA ASN A 470 -33.41 -12.04 -15.14
C ASN A 470 -32.54 -11.02 -15.92
N CYS A 471 -32.71 -10.92 -17.25
CA CYS A 471 -31.85 -10.10 -18.11
C CYS A 471 -31.79 -8.63 -17.66
N LEU A 472 -32.94 -8.08 -17.19
CA LEU A 472 -32.97 -6.70 -16.73
C LEU A 472 -32.12 -6.48 -15.45
N ALA A 473 -32.24 -7.37 -14.45
CA ALA A 473 -31.48 -7.27 -13.21
C ALA A 473 -29.96 -7.40 -13.47
N TRP A 474 -29.57 -8.37 -14.30
CA TRP A 474 -28.16 -8.52 -14.72
C TRP A 474 -27.69 -7.32 -15.54
N GLY A 475 -28.53 -6.82 -16.47
CA GLY A 475 -28.23 -5.61 -17.25
C GLY A 475 -27.97 -4.40 -16.37
N MET A 476 -28.82 -4.17 -15.35
CA MET A 476 -28.61 -3.07 -14.39
C MET A 476 -27.28 -3.20 -13.62
N LEU A 477 -26.94 -4.41 -13.16
CA LEU A 477 -25.66 -4.63 -12.44
C LEU A 477 -24.45 -4.43 -13.36
N VAL A 478 -24.51 -4.91 -14.61
CA VAL A 478 -23.44 -4.72 -15.59
C VAL A 478 -23.26 -3.22 -15.90
N VAL A 479 -24.36 -2.50 -16.18
CA VAL A 479 -24.30 -1.06 -16.45
C VAL A 479 -23.76 -0.29 -15.25
N ALA A 480 -24.25 -0.57 -14.04
CA ALA A 480 -23.74 0.07 -12.83
C ALA A 480 -22.25 -0.22 -12.60
N GLY A 481 -21.82 -1.46 -12.86
CA GLY A 481 -20.41 -1.85 -12.77
C GLY A 481 -19.52 -1.13 -13.79
N ILE A 482 -19.99 -1.02 -15.04
CA ILE A 482 -19.28 -0.29 -16.10
C ILE A 482 -19.20 1.21 -15.72
N CYS A 483 -20.32 1.82 -15.33
CA CYS A 483 -20.34 3.21 -14.91
C CYS A 483 -19.36 3.49 -13.76
N LEU A 484 -19.33 2.60 -12.75
CA LEU A 484 -18.38 2.70 -11.64
C LEU A 484 -16.93 2.59 -12.13
N ALA A 485 -16.64 1.63 -13.00
CA ALA A 485 -15.29 1.40 -13.53
C ALA A 485 -14.79 2.58 -14.38
N VAL A 486 -15.68 3.24 -15.12
CA VAL A 486 -15.33 4.37 -16.02
C VAL A 486 -15.39 5.71 -15.31
N SER A 487 -15.98 5.79 -14.12
CA SER A 487 -16.22 7.05 -13.39
C SER A 487 -14.96 7.90 -13.20
N SER A 488 -13.83 7.27 -12.88
CA SER A 488 -12.55 7.96 -12.73
C SER A 488 -12.02 8.52 -14.06
N GLN A 489 -12.20 7.78 -15.16
CA GLN A 489 -11.77 8.23 -16.50
C GLN A 489 -12.62 9.41 -16.98
N MET A 490 -13.94 9.39 -16.72
CA MET A 490 -14.83 10.49 -17.06
C MET A 490 -14.44 11.80 -16.38
N LYS A 491 -13.94 11.73 -15.16
CA LYS A 491 -13.47 12.89 -14.40
C LYS A 491 -12.28 13.58 -15.08
N HIS A 492 -11.41 12.82 -15.74
CA HIS A 492 -10.21 13.33 -16.37
C HIS A 492 -10.38 13.72 -17.85
N HIS A 493 -11.53 13.38 -18.45
CA HIS A 493 -11.80 13.69 -19.85
C HIS A 493 -11.93 15.20 -20.09
N GLY A 494 -11.21 15.72 -21.08
CA GLY A 494 -11.21 17.15 -21.41
C GLY A 494 -10.47 18.04 -20.40
N VAL A 495 -9.76 17.44 -19.43
CA VAL A 495 -8.99 18.15 -18.39
C VAL A 495 -7.49 17.98 -18.67
N PHE A 496 -6.77 19.10 -18.77
CA PHE A 496 -5.32 19.06 -18.64
C PHE A 496 -4.97 18.94 -17.15
N GLN A 497 -4.00 18.07 -16.86
CA GLN A 497 -3.51 17.87 -15.49
C GLN A 497 -1.98 17.85 -15.49
N ALA A 498 -1.38 18.65 -14.63
CA ALA A 498 0.02 18.56 -14.24
C ALA A 498 0.11 18.30 -12.74
N THR A 499 0.87 17.31 -12.31
CA THR A 499 1.04 16.97 -10.89
C THR A 499 2.51 16.78 -10.58
N MET A 500 3.06 17.62 -9.70
CA MET A 500 4.35 17.41 -9.06
C MET A 500 4.12 16.50 -7.85
N LEU A 501 4.72 15.31 -7.87
CA LEU A 501 4.62 14.33 -6.80
C LEU A 501 5.61 14.65 -5.69
N ASP A 502 5.23 14.31 -4.46
CA ASP A 502 6.17 14.18 -3.36
C ASP A 502 6.87 12.82 -3.47
N VAL A 503 8.04 12.85 -4.06
CA VAL A 503 8.91 11.68 -4.19
C VAL A 503 10.00 11.66 -3.11
N GLY A 504 9.94 12.58 -2.12
CA GLY A 504 11.03 12.88 -1.19
C GLY A 504 12.03 13.81 -1.84
N GLN A 505 13.32 13.60 -1.61
CA GLN A 505 14.38 14.36 -2.27
C GLN A 505 14.58 13.81 -3.68
N GLY A 506 14.04 14.50 -4.68
CA GLY A 506 14.05 14.15 -6.08
C GLY A 506 12.92 14.80 -6.87
N ASP A 507 12.77 14.45 -8.13
CA ASP A 507 11.74 14.97 -9.03
C ASP A 507 10.82 13.88 -9.57
N GLY A 508 9.54 14.24 -9.77
CA GLY A 508 8.56 13.40 -10.44
C GLY A 508 7.35 14.23 -10.84
N ILE A 509 7.17 14.48 -12.14
CA ILE A 509 6.08 15.31 -12.64
C ILE A 509 5.25 14.52 -13.64
N PHE A 510 3.98 14.35 -13.30
CA PHE A 510 2.99 13.70 -14.16
C PHE A 510 2.23 14.74 -14.97
N LEU A 511 2.11 14.51 -16.27
CA LEU A 511 1.33 15.33 -17.20
C LEU A 511 0.27 14.48 -17.91
N ARG A 512 -0.95 14.97 -17.96
CA ARG A 512 -2.05 14.38 -18.73
C ARG A 512 -2.71 15.44 -19.61
N THR A 513 -2.81 15.14 -20.87
CA THR A 513 -3.48 16.02 -21.84
C THR A 513 -5.01 15.86 -21.79
N PRO A 514 -5.80 16.83 -22.27
CA PRO A 514 -7.26 16.72 -22.33
C PRO A 514 -7.78 15.51 -23.11
N ASN A 515 -7.03 15.03 -24.12
CA ASN A 515 -7.34 13.82 -24.88
C ASN A 515 -6.79 12.53 -24.28
N GLY A 516 -6.28 12.58 -23.02
CA GLY A 516 -5.91 11.40 -22.23
C GLY A 516 -4.50 10.87 -22.46
N ARG A 517 -3.63 11.54 -23.27
CA ARG A 517 -2.22 11.17 -23.38
C ARG A 517 -1.48 11.48 -22.09
N THR A 518 -0.54 10.64 -21.73
CA THR A 518 0.17 10.72 -20.45
C THR A 518 1.68 10.79 -20.64
N CYS A 519 2.30 11.71 -19.90
CA CYS A 519 3.75 11.84 -19.81
C CYS A 519 4.18 11.87 -18.36
N PHE A 520 5.44 11.52 -18.15
CA PHE A 520 6.09 11.64 -16.85
C PHE A 520 7.48 12.24 -17.07
N VAL A 521 7.84 13.24 -16.27
CA VAL A 521 9.15 13.89 -16.35
C VAL A 521 9.88 13.61 -15.05
N ASP A 522 11.03 12.96 -15.19
CA ASP A 522 11.82 12.39 -14.11
C ASP A 522 11.05 11.35 -13.28
N GLY A 523 11.56 10.89 -12.18
CA GLY A 523 10.88 9.94 -11.30
C GLY A 523 11.86 9.18 -10.44
N GLY A 524 12.56 9.92 -9.58
CA GLY A 524 13.55 9.35 -8.69
C GLY A 524 13.49 9.91 -7.27
N SER A 525 14.29 9.34 -6.40
CA SER A 525 14.50 9.80 -5.04
C SER A 525 15.85 9.37 -4.50
N SER A 526 16.50 10.23 -3.73
CA SER A 526 17.75 9.91 -3.02
C SER A 526 17.53 9.52 -1.55
N ASP A 527 16.34 9.70 -1.01
CA ASP A 527 15.99 9.42 0.38
C ASP A 527 14.88 8.33 0.53
N ILE A 528 14.04 8.12 -0.49
CA ILE A 528 12.98 7.10 -0.46
C ILE A 528 13.40 5.87 -1.26
N SER A 529 13.64 4.78 -0.55
CA SER A 529 13.88 3.49 -1.18
C SER A 529 12.63 2.99 -1.91
N LYS A 530 12.80 2.48 -3.13
CA LYS A 530 11.71 1.95 -3.98
C LYS A 530 10.60 2.98 -4.25
N VAL A 531 11.00 4.19 -4.60
CA VAL A 531 10.09 5.30 -4.88
C VAL A 531 9.12 4.97 -6.02
N GLY A 532 9.55 4.19 -7.01
CA GLY A 532 8.71 3.67 -8.08
C GLY A 532 7.57 2.81 -7.56
N GLU A 533 7.90 1.80 -6.71
CA GLU A 533 6.93 0.86 -6.12
C GLU A 533 5.97 1.54 -5.12
N TYR A 534 6.46 2.47 -4.28
CA TYR A 534 5.68 2.98 -3.16
C TYR A 534 5.05 4.35 -3.38
N ARG A 535 5.56 5.17 -4.31
CA ARG A 535 5.05 6.52 -4.56
C ARG A 535 4.47 6.68 -5.97
N ILE A 536 5.23 6.34 -7.02
CA ILE A 536 4.87 6.66 -8.41
C ILE A 536 3.78 5.70 -8.94
N VAL A 537 3.98 4.39 -8.86
CA VAL A 537 3.01 3.39 -9.38
C VAL A 537 1.65 3.51 -8.70
N PRO A 538 1.54 3.59 -7.35
CA PRO A 538 0.25 3.76 -6.69
C PRO A 538 -0.47 5.05 -7.09
N PHE A 539 0.27 6.15 -7.29
CA PHE A 539 -0.29 7.38 -7.82
C PHE A 539 -0.86 7.16 -9.22
N LEU A 540 -0.07 6.62 -10.15
CA LEU A 540 -0.49 6.39 -11.54
C LEU A 540 -1.72 5.46 -11.61
N GLU A 541 -1.72 4.36 -10.87
CA GLU A 541 -2.86 3.44 -10.80
C GLU A 541 -4.10 4.15 -10.21
N SER A 542 -3.94 5.01 -9.20
CA SER A 542 -5.05 5.80 -8.63
C SER A 542 -5.66 6.79 -9.63
N GLN A 543 -4.85 7.26 -10.59
CA GLN A 543 -5.28 8.11 -11.70
C GLN A 543 -5.82 7.31 -12.89
N GLY A 544 -5.90 5.98 -12.81
CA GLY A 544 -6.36 5.11 -13.88
C GLY A 544 -5.34 4.97 -15.03
N VAL A 545 -4.06 5.18 -14.76
CA VAL A 545 -2.98 5.08 -15.75
C VAL A 545 -2.37 3.68 -15.67
N LYS A 546 -2.59 2.89 -16.71
CA LYS A 546 -1.96 1.58 -16.93
C LYS A 546 -0.67 1.69 -17.72
N GLU A 547 -0.54 2.74 -18.53
CA GLU A 547 0.52 2.91 -19.49
C GLU A 547 0.88 4.39 -19.61
N LEU A 548 2.18 4.72 -19.59
CA LEU A 548 2.71 6.05 -19.90
C LEU A 548 3.10 6.09 -21.38
N ASP A 549 2.61 7.10 -22.09
CA ASP A 549 2.96 7.26 -23.51
C ASP A 549 4.43 7.69 -23.65
N TYR A 550 4.89 8.60 -22.80
CA TYR A 550 6.28 9.08 -22.76
C TYR A 550 6.77 9.28 -21.34
N VAL A 551 8.03 8.95 -21.11
CA VAL A 551 8.79 9.32 -19.91
C VAL A 551 10.03 10.08 -20.38
N PHE A 552 10.28 11.24 -19.79
CA PHE A 552 11.44 12.08 -20.03
C PHE A 552 12.35 12.01 -18.82
N ILE A 553 13.65 11.83 -19.01
CA ILE A 553 14.66 11.89 -17.95
C ILE A 553 15.57 13.06 -18.24
N SER A 554 15.68 13.95 -17.26
CA SER A 554 16.51 15.16 -17.38
C SER A 554 18.00 14.85 -17.38
N HIS A 555 18.48 13.98 -16.49
CA HIS A 555 19.87 13.54 -16.34
C HIS A 555 19.98 12.23 -15.56
N GLY A 556 21.21 11.72 -15.34
CA GLY A 556 21.48 10.38 -14.85
C GLY A 556 21.47 10.19 -13.34
N ASP A 557 21.16 11.20 -12.52
CA ASP A 557 21.20 11.07 -11.07
C ASP A 557 20.02 10.26 -10.52
N ALA A 558 20.27 9.57 -9.41
CA ALA A 558 19.30 8.62 -8.83
C ALA A 558 17.99 9.29 -8.43
N ASP A 559 18.01 10.53 -7.97
CA ASP A 559 16.85 11.31 -7.58
C ASP A 559 15.98 11.80 -8.76
N HIS A 560 16.41 11.50 -10.01
CA HIS A 560 15.61 11.74 -11.21
C HIS A 560 15.19 10.45 -11.92
N MET A 561 15.90 9.33 -11.76
CA MET A 561 15.62 8.14 -12.54
C MET A 561 15.37 6.85 -11.78
N SER A 562 15.69 6.75 -10.47
CA SER A 562 15.64 5.47 -9.73
C SER A 562 14.27 4.80 -9.75
N GLY A 563 13.18 5.55 -9.59
CA GLY A 563 11.82 5.00 -9.65
C GLY A 563 11.41 4.59 -11.06
N ILE A 564 11.90 5.27 -12.10
CA ILE A 564 11.65 4.88 -13.49
C ILE A 564 12.39 3.58 -13.83
N GLU A 565 13.63 3.39 -13.34
CA GLU A 565 14.36 2.12 -13.48
C GLU A 565 13.58 0.96 -12.84
N GLU A 566 13.01 1.16 -11.64
CA GLU A 566 12.15 0.18 -10.97
C GLU A 566 10.90 -0.18 -11.79
N ILE A 567 10.23 0.83 -12.36
CA ILE A 567 9.04 0.64 -13.19
C ILE A 567 9.39 -0.15 -14.46
N LEU A 568 10.49 0.19 -15.14
CA LEU A 568 10.96 -0.51 -16.33
C LEU A 568 11.24 -1.99 -16.08
N GLN A 569 11.81 -2.33 -14.91
CA GLN A 569 12.08 -3.71 -14.51
C GLN A 569 10.80 -4.51 -14.19
N ASN A 570 9.70 -3.84 -13.81
CA ASN A 570 8.47 -4.46 -13.34
C ASN A 570 7.24 -4.17 -14.21
N GLN A 571 7.42 -3.80 -15.50
CA GLN A 571 6.33 -3.37 -16.40
C GLN A 571 5.21 -4.41 -16.56
N THR A 572 5.51 -5.70 -16.50
CA THR A 572 4.53 -6.78 -16.67
C THR A 572 3.47 -6.80 -15.57
N LEU A 573 3.83 -6.40 -14.37
CA LEU A 573 2.97 -6.38 -13.20
C LEU A 573 2.54 -4.96 -12.77
N GLY A 574 3.24 -3.93 -13.26
CA GLY A 574 3.03 -2.54 -12.92
C GLY A 574 2.46 -1.69 -14.06
N VAL A 575 3.00 -0.49 -14.18
CA VAL A 575 2.70 0.47 -15.25
C VAL A 575 3.69 0.28 -16.40
N ARG A 576 3.19 0.27 -17.62
CA ARG A 576 4.02 0.15 -18.84
C ARG A 576 4.52 1.52 -19.29
N ILE A 577 5.76 1.58 -19.78
CA ILE A 577 6.33 2.75 -20.44
C ILE A 577 6.49 2.44 -21.91
N LYS A 578 5.82 3.20 -22.81
CA LYS A 578 5.95 3.01 -24.27
C LYS A 578 7.25 3.58 -24.80
N ASN A 579 7.54 4.82 -24.44
CA ASN A 579 8.65 5.59 -24.99
C ASN A 579 9.41 6.26 -23.84
N LEU A 580 10.72 6.08 -23.82
CA LEU A 580 11.66 6.76 -22.93
C LEU A 580 12.45 7.77 -23.73
N VAL A 581 12.46 9.02 -23.31
CA VAL A 581 13.20 10.12 -23.93
C VAL A 581 14.33 10.53 -23.01
N LEU A 582 15.54 10.50 -23.50
CA LEU A 582 16.77 10.79 -22.78
C LEU A 582 17.46 12.03 -23.40
N PRO A 583 18.40 12.68 -22.69
CA PRO A 583 19.33 13.64 -23.30
C PRO A 583 20.07 13.02 -24.50
N PRO A 584 20.78 13.82 -25.30
CA PRO A 584 21.57 13.30 -26.43
C PRO A 584 22.60 12.27 -25.99
N VAL A 585 22.80 11.22 -26.82
CA VAL A 585 23.68 10.07 -26.48
C VAL A 585 25.10 10.52 -26.11
N ARG A 586 25.62 11.60 -26.68
CA ARG A 586 26.94 12.16 -26.37
C ARG A 586 27.10 12.60 -24.92
N LEU A 587 25.97 12.89 -24.22
CA LEU A 587 25.92 13.35 -22.83
C LEU A 587 25.50 12.22 -21.84
N HIS A 588 25.37 10.98 -22.34
CA HIS A 588 25.01 9.86 -21.50
C HIS A 588 26.19 9.45 -20.61
N ASP A 589 26.01 9.52 -19.32
CA ASP A 589 26.80 8.83 -18.31
C ASP A 589 26.47 7.31 -18.30
N ASP A 590 27.11 6.56 -17.42
CA ASP A 590 26.88 5.11 -17.33
C ASP A 590 25.48 4.76 -16.78
N ALA A 591 24.89 5.65 -15.97
CA ALA A 591 23.55 5.47 -15.43
C ALA A 591 22.48 5.59 -16.55
N LEU A 592 22.55 6.63 -17.38
CA LEU A 592 21.64 6.79 -18.53
C LEU A 592 21.80 5.68 -19.57
N LYS A 593 23.06 5.24 -19.83
CA LYS A 593 23.32 4.08 -20.74
C LYS A 593 22.65 2.82 -20.19
N LYS A 594 22.80 2.54 -18.89
CA LYS A 594 22.16 1.40 -18.21
C LYS A 594 20.64 1.49 -18.29
N LEU A 595 20.07 2.66 -17.99
CA LEU A 595 18.62 2.89 -18.04
C LEU A 595 18.08 2.67 -19.46
N GLY A 596 18.73 3.21 -20.48
CA GLY A 596 18.36 3.01 -21.88
C GLY A 596 18.44 1.55 -22.34
N LYS A 597 19.41 0.78 -21.82
CA LYS A 597 19.53 -0.67 -22.04
C LYS A 597 18.38 -1.41 -21.37
N THR A 598 18.13 -1.17 -20.08
CA THR A 598 17.01 -1.76 -19.33
C THR A 598 15.65 -1.47 -20.00
N ALA A 599 15.45 -0.26 -20.51
CA ALA A 599 14.23 0.11 -21.23
C ALA A 599 14.04 -0.74 -22.51
N LYS A 600 15.08 -0.88 -23.34
CA LYS A 600 15.03 -1.68 -24.57
C LYS A 600 14.77 -3.16 -24.28
N GLU A 601 15.45 -3.73 -23.28
CA GLU A 601 15.28 -5.13 -22.87
C GLU A 601 13.84 -5.44 -22.40
N ASN A 602 13.15 -4.44 -21.84
CA ASN A 602 11.77 -4.55 -21.37
C ASN A 602 10.72 -4.01 -22.40
N GLY A 603 11.12 -3.80 -23.66
CA GLY A 603 10.21 -3.49 -24.76
C GLY A 603 9.77 -2.01 -24.83
N THR A 604 10.49 -1.11 -24.17
CA THR A 604 10.32 0.34 -24.25
C THR A 604 11.18 0.93 -25.37
N LYS A 605 10.61 1.79 -26.20
CA LYS A 605 11.37 2.51 -27.23
C LYS A 605 12.16 3.64 -26.58
N VAL A 606 13.42 3.84 -27.02
CA VAL A 606 14.31 4.87 -26.45
C VAL A 606 14.65 5.88 -27.53
N PHE A 607 14.49 7.16 -27.22
CA PHE A 607 14.77 8.30 -28.09
C PHE A 607 15.73 9.27 -27.39
N GLY A 608 16.50 10.02 -28.18
CA GLY A 608 17.25 11.19 -27.70
C GLY A 608 16.51 12.46 -28.08
N MET A 609 16.63 13.52 -27.26
CA MET A 609 16.06 14.84 -27.55
C MET A 609 17.07 15.94 -27.25
N GLU A 610 17.19 16.91 -28.14
CA GLU A 610 18.13 18.04 -28.08
C GLU A 610 17.40 19.38 -28.15
N ALA A 611 18.07 20.45 -27.77
CA ALA A 611 17.54 21.81 -27.86
C ALA A 611 17.04 22.14 -29.27
N GLY A 612 15.89 22.79 -29.36
CA GLY A 612 15.18 23.15 -30.57
C GLY A 612 14.23 22.06 -31.08
N GLN A 613 14.34 20.80 -30.62
CA GLN A 613 13.41 19.76 -31.00
C GLN A 613 12.09 19.90 -30.20
N GLN A 614 10.99 19.66 -30.91
CA GLN A 614 9.64 19.76 -30.38
C GLN A 614 8.86 18.46 -30.57
N MET A 615 8.06 18.10 -29.60
CA MET A 615 7.14 16.98 -29.64
C MET A 615 5.72 17.46 -29.33
N SER A 616 4.74 17.05 -30.15
CA SER A 616 3.33 17.36 -29.94
C SER A 616 2.55 16.13 -29.46
N LEU A 617 1.77 16.29 -28.42
CA LEU A 617 0.92 15.27 -27.81
C LEU A 617 -0.52 15.78 -27.70
N GLY A 618 -1.23 15.74 -28.82
CA GLY A 618 -2.54 16.37 -28.93
C GLY A 618 -2.46 17.88 -28.78
N GLU A 619 -3.13 18.45 -27.77
CA GLU A 619 -3.12 19.89 -27.49
C GLU A 619 -1.88 20.36 -26.70
N MET A 620 -1.00 19.47 -26.28
CA MET A 620 0.21 19.77 -25.53
C MET A 620 1.43 19.67 -26.43
N SER A 621 2.32 20.65 -26.39
CA SER A 621 3.63 20.59 -26.98
C SER A 621 4.74 20.64 -25.93
N LEU A 622 5.82 19.94 -26.18
CA LEU A 622 7.03 19.91 -25.38
C LEU A 622 8.21 20.28 -26.27
N THR A 623 8.88 21.39 -25.98
CA THR A 623 10.08 21.85 -26.67
C THR A 623 11.28 21.67 -25.76
N CYS A 624 12.31 20.97 -26.23
CA CYS A 624 13.59 20.89 -25.53
C CYS A 624 14.35 22.22 -25.69
N MET A 625 14.75 22.83 -24.57
CA MET A 625 15.48 24.09 -24.57
C MET A 625 16.97 23.91 -24.28
N ALA A 626 17.32 22.87 -23.55
CA ALA A 626 18.69 22.49 -23.18
C ALA A 626 18.78 20.95 -23.09
N PRO A 627 19.98 20.35 -23.24
CA PRO A 627 21.24 20.99 -23.62
C PRO A 627 21.32 21.31 -25.13
N SER A 628 22.08 22.33 -25.49
CA SER A 628 22.29 22.73 -26.89
C SER A 628 23.12 21.67 -27.64
N GLN A 629 23.03 21.67 -29.01
CA GLN A 629 23.83 20.77 -29.82
C GLN A 629 25.34 20.98 -29.66
N GLU A 630 25.74 22.19 -29.34
CA GLU A 630 27.15 22.61 -29.18
C GLU A 630 27.65 22.40 -27.75
N TYR A 631 26.78 21.98 -26.79
CA TYR A 631 27.17 21.77 -25.40
C TYR A 631 28.23 20.67 -25.27
N GLN A 632 29.43 21.05 -24.81
CA GLN A 632 30.57 20.18 -24.53
C GLN A 632 31.04 20.22 -23.07
N GLY A 633 30.19 20.77 -22.16
CA GLY A 633 30.47 20.87 -20.74
C GLY A 633 30.33 19.53 -19.99
N GLU A 634 30.35 19.62 -18.67
CA GLU A 634 30.17 18.47 -17.78
C GLU A 634 28.81 17.78 -17.99
N THR A 635 28.77 16.45 -17.84
CA THR A 635 27.52 15.67 -17.77
C THR A 635 26.84 15.84 -16.39
N GLY A 636 25.65 15.31 -16.20
CA GLY A 636 24.88 15.46 -14.96
C GLY A 636 24.04 16.73 -14.93
N ASN A 637 23.98 17.43 -13.79
CA ASN A 637 23.10 18.59 -13.56
C ASN A 637 23.20 19.67 -14.64
N ALA A 638 24.40 20.11 -14.99
CA ALA A 638 24.61 21.15 -16.00
C ALA A 638 24.12 20.75 -17.40
N ALA A 639 24.04 19.45 -17.70
CA ALA A 639 23.53 18.89 -18.95
C ALA A 639 22.08 18.42 -18.86
N SER A 640 21.32 18.83 -17.84
CA SER A 640 19.91 18.46 -17.67
C SER A 640 19.08 18.85 -18.88
N MET A 641 18.21 17.91 -19.34
CA MET A 641 17.20 18.20 -20.34
C MET A 641 16.16 19.16 -19.74
N VAL A 642 16.03 20.32 -20.33
CA VAL A 642 15.05 21.34 -19.95
C VAL A 642 13.91 21.34 -20.97
N LEU A 643 12.68 21.24 -20.50
CA LEU A 643 11.50 21.17 -21.33
C LEU A 643 10.59 22.38 -21.11
N TRP A 644 10.24 23.06 -22.20
CA TRP A 644 9.18 24.05 -22.25
C TRP A 644 7.88 23.35 -22.68
N MET A 645 6.90 23.33 -21.81
CA MET A 645 5.61 22.75 -22.06
C MET A 645 4.57 23.83 -22.32
N GLU A 646 3.83 23.68 -23.39
CA GLU A 646 2.68 24.53 -23.76
C GLU A 646 1.44 23.67 -23.91
N CYS A 647 0.35 24.08 -23.27
CA CYS A 647 -0.96 23.46 -23.46
C CYS A 647 -2.04 24.51 -23.32
N LYS A 648 -2.78 24.80 -24.39
CA LYS A 648 -3.72 25.92 -24.43
C LYS A 648 -3.00 27.24 -24.12
N ASN A 649 -3.43 27.93 -23.06
CA ASN A 649 -2.83 29.19 -22.60
C ASN A 649 -1.90 29.00 -21.40
N LEU A 650 -1.48 27.75 -21.11
CA LEU A 650 -0.54 27.45 -20.04
C LEU A 650 0.86 27.25 -20.58
N GLU A 651 1.82 27.93 -20.01
CA GLU A 651 3.25 27.74 -20.25
C GLU A 651 3.93 27.28 -18.98
N MET A 652 4.70 26.18 -19.07
CA MET A 652 5.41 25.61 -17.92
C MET A 652 6.86 25.27 -18.30
N LEU A 653 7.81 25.67 -17.45
CA LEU A 653 9.22 25.34 -17.63
C LEU A 653 9.64 24.26 -16.63
N LEU A 654 10.08 23.11 -17.16
CA LEU A 654 10.57 21.96 -16.42
C LEU A 654 12.09 21.90 -16.57
N THR A 655 12.80 22.28 -15.51
CA THR A 655 14.23 22.58 -15.54
C THR A 655 15.14 21.39 -15.24
N GLY A 656 14.59 20.30 -14.68
CA GLY A 656 15.43 19.31 -14.01
C GLY A 656 16.32 19.97 -12.95
N ASP A 657 17.59 19.62 -12.96
CA ASP A 657 18.59 20.16 -12.02
C ASP A 657 19.62 21.07 -12.70
N VAL A 658 19.20 21.70 -13.79
CA VAL A 658 20.10 22.59 -14.55
C VAL A 658 20.76 23.64 -13.65
N GLU A 659 22.06 23.74 -13.72
CA GLU A 659 22.87 24.71 -12.98
C GLU A 659 24.13 25.12 -13.75
N GLY A 660 24.84 26.15 -13.27
CA GLY A 660 26.12 26.60 -13.82
C GLY A 660 26.06 26.93 -15.30
N ALA A 661 26.93 26.34 -16.12
CA ALA A 661 27.00 26.58 -17.56
C ALA A 661 25.71 26.23 -18.30
N GLY A 662 24.97 25.21 -17.83
CA GLY A 662 23.69 24.82 -18.40
C GLY A 662 22.61 25.88 -18.23
N GLU A 663 22.54 26.53 -17.04
CA GLU A 663 21.58 27.61 -16.77
C GLU A 663 21.90 28.88 -17.57
N VAL A 664 23.19 29.16 -17.81
CA VAL A 664 23.62 30.28 -18.68
C VAL A 664 23.14 30.02 -20.11
N GLN A 665 23.41 28.82 -20.68
CA GLN A 665 22.95 28.47 -22.01
C GLN A 665 21.43 28.49 -22.15
N LEU A 666 20.71 28.00 -21.15
CA LEU A 666 19.25 28.08 -21.10
C LEU A 666 18.78 29.53 -21.17
N THR A 667 19.40 30.43 -20.39
CA THR A 667 19.09 31.86 -20.37
C THR A 667 19.32 32.51 -21.71
N ASP A 668 20.45 32.21 -22.39
CA ASP A 668 20.76 32.70 -23.71
C ASP A 668 19.80 32.17 -24.77
N TRP A 669 19.43 30.89 -24.71
CA TRP A 669 18.43 30.29 -25.58
C TRP A 669 17.07 31.00 -25.44
N MET A 670 16.63 31.23 -24.21
CA MET A 670 15.38 31.94 -23.92
C MET A 670 15.39 33.37 -24.50
N ARG A 671 16.51 34.08 -24.32
CA ARG A 671 16.68 35.42 -24.86
C ARG A 671 16.58 35.42 -26.41
N ALA A 672 17.26 34.46 -27.05
CA ALA A 672 17.25 34.32 -28.51
C ALA A 672 15.86 34.01 -29.10
N HIS A 673 15.01 33.27 -28.35
CA HIS A 673 13.68 32.85 -28.76
C HIS A 673 12.53 33.68 -28.15
N GLY A 674 12.84 34.78 -27.45
CA GLY A 674 11.84 35.69 -26.89
C GLY A 674 11.00 35.08 -25.77
N LYS A 675 11.47 34.01 -25.10
CA LYS A 675 10.74 33.37 -23.97
C LYS A 675 11.03 34.13 -22.68
N THR A 676 10.07 34.95 -22.23
CA THR A 676 10.24 35.86 -21.08
C THR A 676 9.24 35.63 -19.97
N LYS A 677 8.19 34.84 -20.20
CA LYS A 677 7.12 34.60 -19.22
C LYS A 677 6.76 33.12 -19.23
N CYS A 678 6.47 32.56 -18.07
CA CYS A 678 5.79 31.29 -17.94
C CYS A 678 4.82 31.32 -16.75
N ASP A 679 3.79 30.50 -16.77
CA ASP A 679 2.87 30.40 -15.65
C ASP A 679 3.52 29.65 -14.50
N ILE A 680 4.20 28.54 -14.77
CA ILE A 680 4.80 27.68 -13.75
C ILE A 680 6.26 27.41 -14.09
N LEU A 681 7.12 27.72 -13.15
CA LEU A 681 8.53 27.33 -13.13
C LEU A 681 8.72 26.17 -12.14
N LYS A 682 9.21 25.00 -12.59
CA LYS A 682 9.85 24.06 -11.68
C LYS A 682 11.20 24.65 -11.28
N ALA A 683 11.40 24.98 -10.02
CA ALA A 683 12.68 25.52 -9.55
C ALA A 683 13.79 24.47 -9.75
N ALA A 684 14.88 24.86 -10.37
CA ALA A 684 15.96 23.97 -10.72
C ALA A 684 16.66 23.42 -9.46
N HIS A 685 17.16 22.19 -9.57
CA HIS A 685 17.96 21.50 -8.55
C HIS A 685 17.33 21.59 -7.15
N HIS A 686 16.02 21.25 -7.08
CA HIS A 686 15.20 21.23 -5.85
C HIS A 686 15.21 22.54 -5.05
N GLY A 687 15.52 23.66 -5.70
CA GLY A 687 15.71 24.95 -5.04
C GLY A 687 17.09 25.14 -4.43
N SER A 688 18.15 24.57 -5.02
CA SER A 688 19.55 24.81 -4.65
C SER A 688 19.90 26.31 -4.71
N LYS A 689 20.81 26.75 -3.85
CA LYS A 689 21.33 28.13 -3.90
C LYS A 689 22.11 28.43 -5.18
N ASN A 690 22.66 27.40 -5.84
CA ASN A 690 23.50 27.49 -7.04
C ASN A 690 22.70 27.44 -8.35
N SER A 691 21.40 27.37 -8.30
CA SER A 691 20.49 27.32 -9.46
C SER A 691 19.37 28.35 -9.33
N THR A 692 18.61 28.57 -10.40
CA THR A 692 17.56 29.59 -10.44
C THR A 692 18.12 30.96 -10.08
N LEU A 693 19.23 31.34 -10.73
CA LEU A 693 20.03 32.53 -10.39
C LEU A 693 19.30 33.85 -10.75
N PRO A 694 19.73 34.99 -10.22
CA PRO A 694 19.11 36.29 -10.52
C PRO A 694 19.08 36.61 -12.02
N GLU A 695 20.14 36.30 -12.76
CA GLU A 695 20.26 36.51 -14.21
C GLU A 695 19.20 35.75 -14.99
N PHE A 696 18.98 34.48 -14.62
CA PHE A 696 17.91 33.65 -15.19
C PHE A 696 16.52 34.25 -14.86
N LEU A 697 16.28 34.62 -13.61
CA LEU A 697 15.04 35.27 -13.18
C LEU A 697 14.84 36.68 -13.69
N GLN A 698 15.88 37.38 -14.17
CA GLN A 698 15.72 38.63 -14.91
C GLN A 698 15.10 38.40 -16.29
N GLN A 699 15.46 37.28 -16.92
CA GLN A 699 14.91 36.88 -18.24
C GLN A 699 13.50 36.30 -18.13
N LEU A 700 13.18 35.54 -17.08
CA LEU A 700 11.91 34.82 -16.90
C LEU A 700 11.11 35.37 -15.70
N THR A 701 9.82 35.67 -15.92
CA THR A 701 8.91 36.10 -14.85
C THR A 701 7.81 35.06 -14.63
N PRO A 702 8.04 34.04 -13.78
CA PRO A 702 7.06 33.01 -13.49
C PRO A 702 6.02 33.52 -12.50
N LYS A 703 4.75 33.08 -12.69
CA LYS A 703 3.66 33.38 -11.77
C LYS A 703 3.68 32.44 -10.55
N TYR A 704 3.95 31.17 -10.80
CA TYR A 704 4.06 30.14 -9.77
C TYR A 704 5.42 29.45 -9.87
N ALA A 705 6.01 29.12 -8.72
CA ALA A 705 7.19 28.28 -8.67
C ALA A 705 6.88 26.99 -7.89
N TRP A 706 7.15 25.86 -8.53
CA TRP A 706 7.05 24.53 -7.96
C TRP A 706 8.42 24.07 -7.46
N ILE A 707 8.50 23.60 -6.21
CA ILE A 707 9.73 23.16 -5.58
C ILE A 707 9.52 21.72 -5.08
N SER A 708 10.21 20.78 -5.68
CA SER A 708 10.23 19.38 -5.25
C SER A 708 11.42 19.14 -4.36
N SER A 709 11.22 18.78 -3.11
CA SER A 709 12.30 18.49 -2.16
C SER A 709 11.80 17.67 -0.97
N GLY A 710 12.66 16.84 -0.37
CA GLY A 710 12.35 15.98 0.76
C GLY A 710 12.25 16.72 2.09
N ILE A 711 11.37 16.29 2.98
CA ILE A 711 11.28 16.84 4.34
C ILE A 711 12.56 16.50 5.11
N GLY A 712 13.20 17.54 5.68
CA GLY A 712 14.41 17.33 6.48
C GLY A 712 15.60 16.79 5.68
N ASN A 713 15.63 17.02 4.36
CA ASN A 713 16.69 16.51 3.50
C ASN A 713 18.08 17.05 3.92
N ARG A 714 19.10 16.22 3.71
CA ARG A 714 20.49 16.51 4.11
C ARG A 714 21.15 17.65 3.35
N TYR A 715 20.55 18.08 2.22
CA TYR A 715 21.10 19.12 1.35
C TYR A 715 20.66 20.53 1.78
N GLY A 716 19.67 20.64 2.66
CA GLY A 716 19.08 21.91 3.07
C GLY A 716 18.24 22.57 1.98
N HIS A 717 17.71 21.78 1.03
CA HIS A 717 16.84 22.28 -0.01
C HIS A 717 15.38 22.40 0.46
N PRO A 718 14.61 23.41 0.00
CA PRO A 718 15.08 24.55 -0.78
C PRO A 718 15.94 25.50 0.05
N ALA A 719 16.98 26.06 -0.56
CA ALA A 719 17.83 27.07 0.07
C ALA A 719 17.04 28.37 0.31
N LYS A 720 17.31 29.05 1.43
CA LYS A 720 16.62 30.30 1.78
C LYS A 720 16.80 31.37 0.71
N GLU A 721 17.98 31.47 0.18
CA GLU A 721 18.35 32.43 -0.87
C GLU A 721 17.51 32.22 -2.15
N THR A 722 17.24 30.99 -2.53
CA THR A 722 16.42 30.67 -3.71
C THR A 722 14.95 30.98 -3.45
N VAL A 723 14.45 30.67 -2.25
CA VAL A 723 13.08 31.00 -1.83
C VAL A 723 12.89 32.54 -1.81
N GLU A 724 13.85 33.30 -1.30
CA GLU A 724 13.80 34.75 -1.26
C GLU A 724 13.83 35.36 -2.67
N ARG A 725 14.72 34.91 -3.55
CA ARG A 725 14.79 35.34 -4.96
C ARG A 725 13.46 35.15 -5.70
N LEU A 726 12.83 33.99 -5.54
CA LEU A 726 11.54 33.70 -6.15
C LEU A 726 10.40 34.57 -5.59
N ARG A 727 10.42 34.85 -4.27
CA ARG A 727 9.44 35.73 -3.62
C ARG A 727 9.59 37.17 -4.04
N GLU A 728 10.82 37.67 -4.15
CA GLU A 728 11.13 39.03 -4.64
C GLU A 728 10.65 39.25 -6.07
N LYS A 729 10.62 38.18 -6.90
CA LYS A 729 9.99 38.18 -8.23
C LYS A 729 8.47 38.09 -8.23
N GLY A 730 7.84 38.04 -7.06
CA GLY A 730 6.40 37.95 -6.92
C GLY A 730 5.81 36.54 -7.18
N CYS A 731 6.63 35.49 -7.23
CA CYS A 731 6.18 34.14 -7.45
C CYS A 731 5.42 33.58 -6.24
N GLN A 732 4.28 32.96 -6.49
CA GLN A 732 3.62 32.13 -5.47
C GLN A 732 4.28 30.74 -5.44
N LEU A 733 4.76 30.33 -4.25
CA LEU A 733 5.53 29.10 -4.08
C LEU A 733 4.65 27.92 -3.66
N TYR A 734 4.89 26.75 -4.27
CA TYR A 734 4.31 25.48 -3.90
C TYR A 734 5.43 24.44 -3.74
N GLY A 735 5.69 24.03 -2.49
CA GLY A 735 6.71 23.02 -2.17
C GLY A 735 6.10 21.68 -1.78
N THR A 736 6.68 20.56 -2.24
CA THR A 736 6.23 19.22 -1.84
C THR A 736 6.39 18.99 -0.34
N GLN A 737 7.37 19.60 0.32
CA GLN A 737 7.56 19.53 1.77
C GLN A 737 6.33 19.98 2.55
N GLU A 738 5.70 21.08 2.12
CA GLU A 738 4.55 21.67 2.81
C GLU A 738 3.22 21.05 2.38
N TYR A 739 3.07 20.78 1.08
CA TYR A 739 1.78 20.50 0.46
C TYR A 739 1.61 19.04 -0.02
N GLY A 740 2.66 18.18 0.10
CA GLY A 740 2.66 16.90 -0.59
C GLY A 740 2.56 17.11 -2.10
N ALA A 741 1.82 16.25 -2.79
CA ALA A 741 1.59 16.43 -4.22
C ALA A 741 0.87 17.76 -4.52
N VAL A 742 1.36 18.48 -5.55
CA VAL A 742 0.76 19.72 -6.05
C VAL A 742 0.22 19.46 -7.45
N THR A 743 -1.08 19.67 -7.66
CA THR A 743 -1.76 19.38 -8.92
C THR A 743 -2.38 20.64 -9.50
N LEU A 744 -2.02 20.99 -10.74
CA LEU A 744 -2.75 21.94 -11.57
C LEU A 744 -3.75 21.18 -12.45
N LYS A 745 -4.98 21.66 -12.52
CA LYS A 745 -6.01 21.18 -13.45
C LYS A 745 -6.57 22.34 -14.25
N ILE A 746 -6.72 22.14 -15.57
CA ILE A 746 -7.35 23.10 -16.46
C ILE A 746 -8.52 22.44 -17.16
N LYS A 747 -9.72 22.98 -16.97
CA LYS A 747 -10.94 22.55 -17.65
C LYS A 747 -11.60 23.76 -18.30
N GLY A 748 -11.63 23.79 -19.64
CA GLY A 748 -12.00 25.00 -20.38
C GLY A 748 -11.01 26.13 -20.08
N GLU A 749 -11.52 27.27 -19.61
CA GLU A 749 -10.70 28.44 -19.20
C GLU A 749 -10.34 28.45 -17.70
N LYS A 750 -10.91 27.53 -16.93
CA LYS A 750 -10.71 27.50 -15.48
C LYS A 750 -9.48 26.68 -15.10
N ALA A 751 -8.48 27.35 -14.50
CA ALA A 751 -7.31 26.73 -13.90
C ALA A 751 -7.45 26.67 -12.37
N VAL A 752 -7.13 25.53 -11.76
CA VAL A 752 -7.16 25.32 -10.31
C VAL A 752 -5.91 24.60 -9.87
N ILE A 753 -5.24 25.12 -8.85
CA ILE A 753 -4.14 24.42 -8.16
C ILE A 753 -4.72 23.77 -6.90
N GLU A 754 -4.53 22.48 -6.77
CA GLU A 754 -4.92 21.67 -5.62
C GLU A 754 -3.66 21.12 -4.93
N THR A 755 -3.65 21.15 -3.61
CA THR A 755 -2.60 20.54 -2.79
C THR A 755 -3.14 19.30 -2.08
N PHE A 756 -2.35 18.25 -1.98
CA PHE A 756 -2.80 17.01 -1.37
C PHE A 756 -2.85 17.10 0.16
N CYS A 757 -1.79 17.63 0.76
CA CYS A 757 -1.78 17.97 2.17
C CYS A 757 -2.33 19.38 2.37
N LYS A 758 -3.25 19.54 3.32
CA LYS A 758 -3.75 20.86 3.72
C LYS A 758 -2.76 21.47 4.71
N LYS A 759 -2.48 22.76 4.55
CA LYS A 759 -1.72 23.52 5.51
C LYS A 759 -2.50 23.72 6.81
#